data_110fd6111686fff38dfb4014e429cd55
#
_entry.id   110fd6111686fff38dfb4014e429cd55
#
_cell.length_a   1.000
_cell.length_b   1.000
_cell.length_c   1.000
_cell.angle_alpha   90.00
_cell.angle_beta   90.00
_cell.angle_gamma   90.00
#
_symmetry.space_group_name_H-M   'P 1'
#
loop_
_entity.id
_entity.type
_entity.pdbx_description
1 polymer ?
#
loop_
_entity_poly.entity_id
_entity_poly.type
_entity_poly.pdbx_seq_one_letter_code
_entity_poly.pdbx_strand_id
1 'polypeptide(L)'
;MRLDKLAVTAQEAFQAAMGIASDADTSSVEPIHLLKALLDAGENNISAIIKRVGADPAMLSGEVDKAIANGPKVTGGVMGMPLPSQGLMNAIDNAVKAAEKMGDSYATSEHLLIALTEDKGQAGKILNGAGVTRKNIEEAYDDLRGDTRVTDQQSKAELDALNQYGQNLTQQAREGKLDPVIGRSDEIRRTIQVLSRRTKNNPVLIGEPGVGKTAIVEGLAQRIVAGDVPSSLKDHDVIALDLGAMVAGAKYRGEFEDRLKAVLREVKQSNGRIILFIDELHTIVGAGSTGDSSMDAGNMLKPALARGELHAIGATTLDEYRKYIEKDAALERRFQTVLVGEPTVEDTIAILRGLKEKYEIHHGVRITDSAIVAAAELSNRYISDRFLPDKAIDLMDEAASRLRIEIDSMPQEIDAAQRKYTQMQIEEQALMKESDPASAERLEELRKQMATSKEWLDARKAEWRNEKDVIEKVQTLKADIDAAHVDEEKATREGDLVKASEIRYAKIPELQRQLAEAEEAVNAKQGDGAILKEEVSDEEIAEVVSAWTGIPVSKMMQGEMAKLVDLESQLHKRVVGQDEAVSAVAGAIRRNRAGLSDPDRPIGSFLFLGPTGVGKTELAKALAEYLFDTERAMVRIDMSEYMEKFSVQRLIGAPPGYVGYDEGGQLTEAVRRRPYSVILLDEIEKAHPDVFNILLQVLDDGRLTDGQGRVVSFKNAIIIMTSNIGSQTIRDFAADAQEEAKEQGATMGDLVQDMMQADAAGFAKKMAEFQAAMQENLRATFRPEFLNRIDDVITFKPLSSENIESIVALQIKDVQARLADRRIELEMKPAAIESLAIDGFDPVYGARPLKRLVQREVVDRVANEIVAGRVMEGSKVTIDSDIVDGYTCKVENPQAAADEHGQAAAGEQTYEVPAE
;
A
#
# COMPACT_ATOMS: atom_id res chain seq x y z
N MET A 1 -0.12 10.56 -63.68
CA MET A 1 0.17 10.38 -62.27
C MET A 1 -0.35 9.03 -61.82
N ARG A 2 0.54 8.12 -61.41
CA ARG A 2 0.19 6.73 -61.06
C ARG A 2 -0.13 6.66 -59.53
N LEU A 3 -1.15 7.39 -59.06
CA LEU A 3 -1.55 7.35 -57.65
C LEU A 3 -2.10 5.98 -57.25
N ASP A 4 -2.58 5.20 -58.18
CA ASP A 4 -3.02 3.80 -58.03
C ASP A 4 -1.88 2.84 -57.67
N LYS A 5 -0.63 3.25 -57.92
CA LYS A 5 0.60 2.50 -57.58
C LYS A 5 1.24 2.92 -56.26
N LEU A 6 0.64 3.90 -55.53
CA LEU A 6 1.09 4.30 -54.24
C LEU A 6 0.44 3.47 -53.11
N ALA A 7 1.21 3.03 -52.14
CA ALA A 7 0.71 2.46 -50.90
C ALA A 7 -0.06 3.52 -50.09
N VAL A 8 -0.91 3.14 -49.16
CA VAL A 8 -1.73 4.03 -48.35
C VAL A 8 -0.87 5.11 -47.67
N THR A 9 0.28 4.72 -47.07
CA THR A 9 1.21 5.64 -46.40
C THR A 9 1.74 6.72 -47.33
N ALA A 10 2.06 6.36 -48.56
CA ALA A 10 2.52 7.33 -49.59
C ALA A 10 1.40 8.25 -50.06
N GLN A 11 0.14 7.76 -50.13
CA GLN A 11 -1.03 8.59 -50.44
C GLN A 11 -1.33 9.58 -49.33
N GLU A 12 -1.25 9.14 -48.07
CA GLU A 12 -1.40 10.00 -46.89
C GLU A 12 -0.35 11.13 -46.88
N ALA A 13 0.93 10.78 -47.09
CA ALA A 13 2.01 11.76 -47.21
C ALA A 13 1.77 12.77 -48.33
N PHE A 14 1.25 12.33 -49.47
CA PHE A 14 0.89 13.22 -50.58
C PHE A 14 -0.28 14.15 -50.19
N GLN A 15 -1.32 13.67 -49.53
CA GLN A 15 -2.42 14.51 -49.02
C GLN A 15 -1.95 15.53 -48.00
N ALA A 16 -1.11 15.12 -47.06
CA ALA A 16 -0.50 16.02 -46.10
C ALA A 16 0.34 17.12 -46.77
N ALA A 17 1.11 16.75 -47.79
CA ALA A 17 1.89 17.73 -48.58
C ALA A 17 0.99 18.78 -49.30
N MET A 18 -0.21 18.40 -49.75
CA MET A 18 -1.20 19.34 -50.27
C MET A 18 -1.70 20.29 -49.19
N GLY A 19 -1.96 19.81 -47.98
CA GLY A 19 -2.30 20.62 -46.81
C GLY A 19 -1.22 21.64 -46.47
N ILE A 20 0.04 21.18 -46.33
CA ILE A 20 1.21 22.03 -46.03
C ILE A 20 1.38 23.12 -47.11
N ALA A 21 1.22 22.77 -48.39
CA ALA A 21 1.30 23.74 -49.47
C ALA A 21 0.19 24.79 -49.41
N SER A 22 -1.03 24.40 -49.03
CA SER A 22 -2.16 25.28 -48.81
C SER A 22 -1.93 26.25 -47.64
N ASP A 23 -1.44 25.73 -46.53
CA ASP A 23 -1.13 26.51 -45.31
C ASP A 23 0.04 27.48 -45.51
N ALA A 24 0.96 27.13 -46.42
CA ALA A 24 2.08 27.99 -46.79
C ALA A 24 1.74 29.03 -47.87
N ASP A 25 0.46 29.16 -48.29
CA ASP A 25 -0.01 30.07 -49.32
C ASP A 25 0.73 29.90 -50.69
N THR A 26 1.05 28.69 -51.08
CA THR A 26 1.77 28.41 -52.34
C THR A 26 0.78 28.01 -53.44
N SER A 27 1.06 28.40 -54.69
CA SER A 27 0.23 28.06 -55.88
C SER A 27 0.40 26.64 -56.36
N SER A 28 1.51 25.98 -55.97
CA SER A 28 1.87 24.64 -56.41
C SER A 28 2.44 23.80 -55.23
N VAL A 29 2.12 22.51 -55.27
CA VAL A 29 2.73 21.56 -54.33
C VAL A 29 4.09 21.12 -54.88
N GLU A 30 5.14 21.57 -54.24
CA GLU A 30 6.53 21.26 -54.59
C GLU A 30 7.08 20.02 -53.82
N PRO A 31 8.18 19.38 -54.34
CA PRO A 31 8.80 18.25 -53.62
C PRO A 31 9.16 18.53 -52.17
N ILE A 32 9.42 19.80 -51.79
CA ILE A 32 9.77 20.22 -50.45
C ILE A 32 8.58 20.06 -49.48
N HIS A 33 7.33 20.27 -49.94
CA HIS A 33 6.14 20.07 -49.13
C HIS A 33 5.94 18.56 -48.84
N LEU A 34 6.23 17.69 -49.83
CA LEU A 34 6.23 16.25 -49.63
C LEU A 34 7.33 15.79 -48.63
N LEU A 35 8.51 16.39 -48.70
CA LEU A 35 9.57 16.12 -47.74
C LEU A 35 9.14 16.52 -46.31
N LYS A 36 8.49 17.68 -46.15
CA LYS A 36 7.94 18.10 -44.85
C LYS A 36 6.92 17.11 -44.34
N ALA A 37 5.95 16.73 -45.20
CA ALA A 37 4.93 15.74 -44.84
C ALA A 37 5.52 14.42 -44.39
N LEU A 38 6.59 13.92 -45.03
CA LEU A 38 7.28 12.71 -44.66
C LEU A 38 8.01 12.84 -43.30
N LEU A 39 8.57 14.00 -42.98
CA LEU A 39 9.27 14.27 -41.72
C LEU A 39 8.28 14.47 -40.55
N ASP A 40 7.11 15.10 -40.82
CA ASP A 40 6.09 15.40 -39.80
C ASP A 40 5.18 14.21 -39.47
N ALA A 41 5.22 13.14 -40.25
CA ALA A 41 4.37 11.95 -40.04
C ALA A 41 4.66 11.17 -38.73
N GLY A 42 5.49 11.73 -37.85
CA GLY A 42 5.83 11.19 -36.53
C GLY A 42 6.96 10.17 -36.55
N GLU A 43 7.04 9.37 -35.48
CA GLU A 43 7.98 8.25 -35.38
C GLU A 43 7.58 7.17 -36.38
N ASN A 44 8.21 7.21 -37.55
CA ASN A 44 7.97 6.31 -38.66
C ASN A 44 9.29 5.80 -39.24
N ASN A 45 9.17 4.91 -40.22
CA ASN A 45 10.32 4.36 -40.96
C ASN A 45 11.25 5.43 -41.52
N ILE A 46 10.71 6.59 -41.91
CA ILE A 46 11.48 7.71 -42.49
C ILE A 46 12.49 8.25 -41.46
N SER A 47 12.03 8.47 -40.21
CA SER A 47 12.91 8.92 -39.12
C SER A 47 13.96 7.88 -38.77
N ALA A 48 13.60 6.61 -38.75
CA ALA A 48 14.55 5.49 -38.51
C ALA A 48 15.63 5.42 -39.59
N ILE A 49 15.24 5.51 -40.88
CA ILE A 49 16.16 5.52 -42.02
C ILE A 49 17.12 6.72 -41.92
N ILE A 50 16.60 7.92 -41.67
CA ILE A 50 17.43 9.15 -41.59
C ILE A 50 18.43 9.07 -40.45
N LYS A 51 18.02 8.62 -39.26
CA LYS A 51 18.95 8.39 -38.13
C LYS A 51 20.04 7.36 -38.45
N ARG A 52 19.68 6.26 -39.14
CA ARG A 52 20.60 5.21 -39.53
C ARG A 52 21.66 5.68 -40.58
N VAL A 53 21.28 6.61 -41.43
CA VAL A 53 22.16 7.28 -42.36
C VAL A 53 23.10 8.30 -41.64
N GLY A 54 22.86 8.60 -40.37
CA GLY A 54 23.65 9.49 -39.52
C GLY A 54 23.18 10.96 -39.58
N ALA A 55 21.98 11.24 -40.05
CA ALA A 55 21.38 12.58 -40.06
C ALA A 55 20.33 12.74 -38.96
N ASP A 56 20.13 13.99 -38.49
CA ASP A 56 19.11 14.33 -37.49
C ASP A 56 17.80 14.76 -38.17
N PRO A 57 16.71 14.00 -38.00
CA PRO A 57 15.40 14.34 -38.56
C PRO A 57 14.88 15.70 -38.09
N ALA A 58 15.13 16.13 -36.84
CA ALA A 58 14.67 17.39 -36.31
C ALA A 58 15.41 18.58 -36.98
N MET A 59 16.69 18.42 -37.20
CA MET A 59 17.50 19.42 -37.89
C MET A 59 17.07 19.59 -39.35
N LEU A 60 16.80 18.45 -40.03
CA LEU A 60 16.28 18.46 -41.41
C LEU A 60 14.89 19.10 -41.50
N SER A 61 14.00 18.80 -40.59
CA SER A 61 12.66 19.42 -40.53
C SER A 61 12.77 20.92 -40.37
N GLY A 62 13.64 21.44 -39.50
CA GLY A 62 13.87 22.85 -39.30
C GLY A 62 14.47 23.56 -40.55
N GLU A 63 15.31 22.90 -41.37
CA GLU A 63 15.80 23.42 -42.62
C GLU A 63 14.70 23.46 -43.71
N VAL A 64 13.87 22.43 -43.74
CA VAL A 64 12.71 22.37 -44.65
C VAL A 64 11.70 23.46 -44.33
N ASP A 65 11.41 23.70 -43.06
CA ASP A 65 10.50 24.79 -42.62
C ASP A 65 11.03 26.16 -43.05
N LYS A 66 12.33 26.42 -42.88
CA LYS A 66 12.93 27.67 -43.36
C LYS A 66 12.83 27.82 -44.89
N ALA A 67 13.00 26.71 -45.61
CA ALA A 67 12.95 26.74 -47.07
C ALA A 67 11.49 26.98 -47.57
N ILE A 68 10.49 26.40 -46.94
CA ILE A 68 9.07 26.64 -47.23
C ILE A 68 8.68 28.06 -46.87
N ALA A 69 9.11 28.61 -45.73
CA ALA A 69 8.84 29.99 -45.32
C ALA A 69 9.38 31.04 -46.29
N ASN A 70 10.55 30.75 -46.91
CA ASN A 70 11.21 31.62 -47.89
C ASN A 70 10.76 31.38 -49.33
N GLY A 71 9.81 30.44 -49.54
CA GLY A 71 9.27 30.11 -50.85
C GLY A 71 8.33 31.20 -51.44
N PRO A 72 8.00 31.10 -52.73
CA PRO A 72 7.10 32.08 -53.37
C PRO A 72 5.66 31.96 -52.84
N LYS A 73 5.13 33.04 -52.31
CA LYS A 73 3.78 33.13 -51.74
C LYS A 73 2.83 33.86 -52.73
N VAL A 74 1.61 33.41 -52.80
CA VAL A 74 0.54 34.07 -53.56
C VAL A 74 -0.05 35.20 -52.74
N THR A 75 0.10 36.45 -53.24
CA THR A 75 -0.49 37.64 -52.62
C THR A 75 -1.68 38.12 -53.46
N GLY A 76 -2.91 37.92 -52.93
CA GLY A 76 -4.16 38.50 -53.47
C GLY A 76 -4.96 37.60 -54.41
N GLY A 77 -6.13 37.16 -53.95
CA GLY A 77 -7.19 36.48 -54.74
C GLY A 77 -7.67 35.16 -54.07
N VAL A 78 -8.89 34.72 -54.43
CA VAL A 78 -9.49 33.48 -53.95
C VAL A 78 -8.61 32.30 -54.40
N MET A 79 -7.92 31.63 -53.45
CA MET A 79 -7.09 30.48 -53.79
C MET A 79 -7.96 29.27 -54.12
N GLY A 80 -7.73 28.69 -55.32
CA GLY A 80 -8.07 27.29 -55.56
C GLY A 80 -7.06 26.34 -54.89
N MET A 81 -7.40 25.05 -54.71
CA MET A 81 -6.46 24.07 -54.22
C MET A 81 -5.13 24.11 -54.99
N PRO A 82 -3.95 24.07 -54.26
CA PRO A 82 -2.66 24.08 -54.93
C PRO A 82 -2.50 22.85 -55.82
N LEU A 83 -1.98 23.05 -57.04
CA LEU A 83 -1.81 21.96 -58.00
C LEU A 83 -0.41 21.32 -57.88
N PRO A 84 -0.28 19.98 -58.04
CA PRO A 84 1.02 19.34 -58.05
C PRO A 84 1.95 19.91 -59.10
N SER A 85 3.16 20.29 -58.68
CA SER A 85 4.19 20.77 -59.65
C SER A 85 4.75 19.63 -60.50
N GLN A 86 5.36 19.98 -61.62
CA GLN A 86 6.03 18.97 -62.45
C GLN A 86 7.18 18.24 -61.70
N GLY A 87 7.85 18.92 -60.77
CA GLY A 87 8.86 18.36 -59.92
C GLY A 87 8.30 17.28 -59.01
N LEU A 88 7.16 17.53 -58.35
CA LEU A 88 6.49 16.56 -57.51
C LEU A 88 5.99 15.36 -58.32
N MET A 89 5.42 15.57 -59.47
CA MET A 89 4.98 14.50 -60.37
C MET A 89 6.14 13.60 -60.79
N ASN A 90 7.30 14.17 -61.10
CA ASN A 90 8.50 13.42 -61.43
C ASN A 90 9.01 12.62 -60.22
N ALA A 91 8.95 13.18 -59.01
CA ALA A 91 9.36 12.49 -57.80
C ALA A 91 8.48 11.25 -57.54
N ILE A 92 7.15 11.37 -57.71
CA ILE A 92 6.22 10.24 -57.57
C ILE A 92 6.46 9.16 -58.64
N ASP A 93 6.67 9.56 -59.91
CA ASP A 93 6.98 8.60 -60.96
C ASP A 93 8.32 7.88 -60.73
N ASN A 94 9.32 8.59 -60.19
CA ASN A 94 10.60 8.00 -59.82
C ASN A 94 10.49 7.06 -58.59
N ALA A 95 9.61 7.39 -57.61
CA ALA A 95 9.34 6.51 -56.47
C ALA A 95 8.71 5.21 -56.94
N VAL A 96 7.77 5.25 -57.87
CA VAL A 96 7.18 4.01 -58.44
C VAL A 96 8.22 3.18 -59.19
N LYS A 97 9.12 3.81 -59.97
CA LYS A 97 10.25 3.08 -60.62
C LYS A 97 11.24 2.52 -59.61
N ALA A 98 11.49 3.23 -58.50
CA ALA A 98 12.35 2.71 -57.42
C ALA A 98 11.72 1.46 -56.79
N ALA A 99 10.41 1.47 -56.48
CA ALA A 99 9.69 0.35 -55.98
C ALA A 99 9.74 -0.84 -56.91
N GLU A 100 9.42 -0.65 -58.21
CA GLU A 100 9.50 -1.71 -59.22
C GLU A 100 10.92 -2.31 -59.34
N LYS A 101 11.98 -1.49 -59.25
CA LYS A 101 13.37 -1.95 -59.26
C LYS A 101 13.72 -2.76 -58.01
N MET A 102 13.15 -2.43 -56.87
CA MET A 102 13.36 -3.12 -55.60
C MET A 102 12.44 -4.34 -55.43
N GLY A 103 11.54 -4.63 -56.42
CA GLY A 103 10.68 -5.80 -56.46
C GLY A 103 9.37 -5.61 -55.69
N ASP A 104 9.00 -4.35 -55.38
CA ASP A 104 7.75 -4.00 -54.70
C ASP A 104 6.65 -3.66 -55.71
N SER A 105 5.39 -4.06 -55.41
CA SER A 105 4.22 -3.80 -56.27
C SER A 105 3.65 -2.40 -56.10
N TYR A 106 3.89 -1.74 -54.93
CA TYR A 106 3.44 -0.42 -54.54
C TYR A 106 4.60 0.41 -54.01
N ALA A 107 4.59 1.71 -54.34
CA ALA A 107 5.57 2.66 -53.80
C ALA A 107 5.09 3.18 -52.45
N THR A 108 5.95 3.03 -51.41
CA THR A 108 5.73 3.48 -50.03
C THR A 108 6.36 4.86 -49.75
N SER A 109 6.23 5.35 -48.51
CA SER A 109 6.85 6.62 -48.07
C SER A 109 8.38 6.59 -48.22
N GLU A 110 9.01 5.43 -48.03
CA GLU A 110 10.46 5.22 -48.19
C GLU A 110 10.89 5.38 -49.62
N HIS A 111 10.10 4.88 -50.56
CA HIS A 111 10.37 5.06 -52.02
C HIS A 111 10.21 6.52 -52.43
N LEU A 112 9.25 7.27 -51.78
CA LEU A 112 9.13 8.72 -51.97
C LEU A 112 10.37 9.46 -51.44
N LEU A 113 10.91 9.07 -50.29
CA LEU A 113 12.16 9.63 -49.72
C LEU A 113 13.32 9.38 -50.66
N ILE A 114 13.49 8.16 -51.19
CA ILE A 114 14.55 7.82 -52.18
C ILE A 114 14.41 8.71 -53.40
N ALA A 115 13.19 8.91 -53.94
CA ALA A 115 13.01 9.71 -55.12
C ALA A 115 13.25 11.22 -54.90
N LEU A 116 12.98 11.72 -53.65
CA LEU A 116 13.23 13.12 -53.28
C LEU A 116 14.77 13.45 -53.23
N THR A 117 15.62 12.47 -53.01
CA THR A 117 17.09 12.71 -53.09
C THR A 117 17.57 13.05 -54.46
N GLU A 118 16.83 12.66 -55.51
CA GLU A 118 17.13 12.96 -56.91
C GLU A 118 16.44 14.28 -57.39
N ASP A 119 15.66 14.93 -56.53
CA ASP A 119 15.06 16.21 -56.86
C ASP A 119 16.12 17.29 -57.06
N LYS A 120 16.01 18.02 -58.17
CA LYS A 120 16.93 19.12 -58.49
C LYS A 120 16.57 20.41 -57.75
N GLY A 121 15.41 20.43 -57.04
CA GLY A 121 14.90 21.54 -56.25
C GLY A 121 15.53 21.66 -54.88
N GLN A 122 14.78 22.24 -53.94
CA GLN A 122 15.26 22.48 -52.60
C GLN A 122 15.27 21.20 -51.79
N ALA A 123 14.30 20.27 -51.97
CA ALA A 123 14.22 19.03 -51.25
C ALA A 123 15.48 18.18 -51.38
N GLY A 124 15.91 17.92 -52.63
CA GLY A 124 17.11 17.16 -52.89
C GLY A 124 18.41 17.84 -52.41
N LYS A 125 18.49 19.19 -52.46
CA LYS A 125 19.62 19.93 -51.93
C LYS A 125 19.78 19.80 -50.42
N ILE A 126 18.70 19.88 -49.67
CA ILE A 126 18.67 19.74 -48.22
C ILE A 126 19.04 18.32 -47.85
N LEU A 127 18.41 17.30 -48.45
CA LEU A 127 18.73 15.90 -48.17
C LEU A 127 20.21 15.55 -48.45
N ASN A 128 20.72 15.90 -49.65
CA ASN A 128 22.11 15.65 -50.03
C ASN A 128 23.10 16.47 -49.19
N GLY A 129 22.73 17.69 -48.78
CA GLY A 129 23.54 18.56 -47.91
C GLY A 129 23.72 17.95 -46.50
N ALA A 130 22.75 17.20 -46.04
CA ALA A 130 22.80 16.46 -44.78
C ALA A 130 23.41 15.04 -44.92
N GLY A 131 23.94 14.69 -46.07
CA GLY A 131 24.55 13.35 -46.32
C GLY A 131 23.48 12.26 -46.61
N VAL A 132 22.20 12.62 -46.72
CA VAL A 132 21.08 11.71 -47.02
C VAL A 132 21.02 11.52 -48.53
N THR A 133 21.81 10.58 -49.03
CA THR A 133 21.93 10.28 -50.46
C THR A 133 21.11 9.04 -50.81
N ARG A 134 20.77 8.92 -52.12
CA ARG A 134 20.02 7.75 -52.62
C ARG A 134 20.65 6.43 -52.18
N LYS A 135 21.97 6.31 -52.37
CA LYS A 135 22.71 5.08 -52.02
C LYS A 135 22.58 4.73 -50.52
N ASN A 136 22.81 5.73 -49.66
CA ASN A 136 22.73 5.52 -48.20
C ASN A 136 21.33 5.16 -47.74
N ILE A 137 20.30 5.73 -48.37
CA ILE A 137 18.88 5.38 -48.06
C ILE A 137 18.54 3.98 -48.58
N GLU A 138 18.92 3.63 -49.84
CA GLU A 138 18.66 2.29 -50.39
C GLU A 138 19.35 1.23 -49.51
N GLU A 139 20.59 1.41 -49.07
CA GLU A 139 21.29 0.52 -48.17
C GLU A 139 20.62 0.45 -46.80
N ALA A 140 20.28 1.55 -46.18
CA ALA A 140 19.60 1.60 -44.89
C ALA A 140 18.18 0.97 -44.95
N TYR A 141 17.45 1.20 -46.05
CA TYR A 141 16.11 0.62 -46.25
C TYR A 141 16.18 -0.89 -46.52
N ASP A 142 17.14 -1.35 -47.34
CA ASP A 142 17.32 -2.79 -47.59
C ASP A 142 17.77 -3.55 -46.33
N ASP A 143 18.58 -2.93 -45.51
CA ASP A 143 18.99 -3.46 -44.21
C ASP A 143 17.83 -3.55 -43.22
N LEU A 144 16.95 -2.54 -43.19
CA LEU A 144 15.78 -2.52 -42.28
C LEU A 144 14.67 -3.47 -42.74
N ARG A 145 14.40 -3.56 -44.05
CA ARG A 145 13.30 -4.38 -44.58
C ARG A 145 13.65 -5.84 -44.77
N GLY A 146 14.94 -6.20 -44.95
CA GLY A 146 15.36 -7.55 -45.26
C GLY A 146 14.71 -8.11 -46.55
N ASP A 147 14.21 -9.35 -46.50
CA ASP A 147 13.55 -9.99 -47.65
C ASP A 147 12.05 -9.62 -47.83
N THR A 148 11.54 -8.65 -47.08
CA THR A 148 10.13 -8.24 -47.13
C THR A 148 9.87 -7.44 -48.41
N ARG A 149 8.76 -7.76 -49.13
CA ARG A 149 8.30 -7.06 -50.31
C ARG A 149 6.90 -6.53 -50.11
N VAL A 150 6.63 -5.32 -50.59
CA VAL A 150 5.34 -4.69 -50.50
C VAL A 150 4.44 -5.18 -51.65
N THR A 151 3.61 -6.15 -51.34
CA THR A 151 2.73 -6.79 -52.35
C THR A 151 1.29 -6.30 -52.25
N ASP A 152 0.89 -5.68 -51.15
CA ASP A 152 -0.44 -5.13 -50.88
C ASP A 152 -0.38 -3.61 -50.69
N GLN A 153 -1.40 -2.91 -51.18
CA GLN A 153 -1.55 -1.46 -51.05
C GLN A 153 -1.73 -1.00 -49.60
N GLN A 154 -2.26 -1.87 -48.71
CA GLN A 154 -2.48 -1.60 -47.26
C GLN A 154 -1.30 -2.01 -46.39
N SER A 155 -0.23 -2.59 -46.94
CA SER A 155 0.87 -3.06 -46.12
C SER A 155 1.64 -1.91 -45.50
N LYS A 156 1.45 -1.71 -44.19
CA LYS A 156 2.32 -0.92 -43.31
C LYS A 156 3.45 -1.83 -42.83
N ALA A 157 4.61 -1.76 -43.47
CA ALA A 157 5.79 -2.41 -42.90
C ALA A 157 6.29 -1.50 -41.75
N GLU A 158 6.00 -1.84 -40.53
CA GLU A 158 6.66 -1.23 -39.39
C GLU A 158 8.11 -1.79 -39.33
N LEU A 159 9.06 -0.97 -39.67
CA LEU A 159 10.47 -1.23 -39.52
C LEU A 159 10.91 -0.70 -38.15
N ASP A 160 11.83 -1.42 -37.46
CA ASP A 160 12.33 -1.06 -36.12
C ASP A 160 11.30 -1.26 -34.97
N ALA A 161 10.42 -2.27 -35.13
CA ALA A 161 9.39 -2.56 -34.15
C ALA A 161 9.97 -2.96 -32.76
N LEU A 162 11.14 -3.59 -32.72
CA LEU A 162 11.79 -3.97 -31.45
C LEU A 162 12.25 -2.76 -30.63
N ASN A 163 12.72 -1.69 -31.25
CA ASN A 163 13.08 -0.48 -30.53
C ASN A 163 11.86 0.33 -30.13
N GLN A 164 10.76 0.20 -30.86
CA GLN A 164 9.49 0.91 -30.59
C GLN A 164 8.69 0.25 -29.47
N TYR A 165 8.64 -1.08 -29.43
CA TYR A 165 7.79 -1.85 -28.52
C TYR A 165 8.57 -2.73 -27.54
N GLY A 166 9.90 -2.60 -27.50
CA GLY A 166 10.76 -3.36 -26.63
C GLY A 166 11.80 -2.52 -25.90
N GLN A 167 12.12 -2.95 -24.68
CA GLN A 167 13.21 -2.37 -23.90
C GLN A 167 14.39 -3.33 -23.91
N ASN A 168 15.55 -2.89 -24.42
CA ASN A 168 16.76 -3.71 -24.43
C ASN A 168 17.43 -3.70 -23.06
N LEU A 169 17.16 -4.75 -22.26
CA LEU A 169 17.71 -4.91 -20.90
C LEU A 169 19.24 -5.08 -20.92
N THR A 170 19.78 -5.75 -21.96
CA THR A 170 21.24 -5.92 -22.10
C THR A 170 21.93 -4.58 -22.38
N GLN A 171 21.28 -3.69 -23.13
CA GLN A 171 21.81 -2.34 -23.34
C GLN A 171 21.74 -1.50 -22.05
N GLN A 172 20.63 -1.59 -21.31
CA GLN A 172 20.50 -0.92 -20.01
C GLN A 172 21.54 -1.43 -19.00
N ALA A 173 21.84 -2.74 -19.03
CA ALA A 173 22.90 -3.33 -18.21
C ALA A 173 24.28 -2.77 -18.60
N ARG A 174 24.58 -2.61 -19.91
CA ARG A 174 25.82 -1.96 -20.38
C ARG A 174 25.93 -0.50 -19.94
N GLU A 175 24.78 0.18 -19.81
CA GLU A 175 24.72 1.57 -19.37
C GLU A 175 24.70 1.72 -17.84
N GLY A 176 24.67 0.62 -17.07
CA GLY A 176 24.61 0.65 -15.60
C GLY A 176 23.26 1.11 -15.02
N LYS A 177 22.19 1.08 -15.82
CA LYS A 177 20.87 1.56 -15.42
C LYS A 177 20.03 0.53 -14.63
N LEU A 178 20.41 -0.76 -14.70
CA LEU A 178 19.69 -1.81 -13.99
C LEU A 178 20.10 -1.87 -12.51
N ASP A 179 19.16 -2.29 -11.69
CA ASP A 179 19.41 -2.53 -10.28
C ASP A 179 20.26 -3.79 -10.05
N PRO A 180 21.08 -3.84 -9.00
CA PRO A 180 21.84 -5.03 -8.66
C PRO A 180 20.89 -6.15 -8.22
N VAL A 181 21.04 -7.34 -8.82
CA VAL A 181 20.20 -8.49 -8.51
C VAL A 181 20.88 -9.38 -7.47
N ILE A 182 20.26 -9.49 -6.30
CA ILE A 182 20.81 -10.18 -5.13
C ILE A 182 19.88 -11.34 -4.76
N GLY A 183 20.43 -12.46 -4.30
CA GLY A 183 19.69 -13.59 -3.76
C GLY A 183 18.98 -14.49 -4.78
N ARG A 184 19.12 -14.25 -6.10
CA ARG A 184 18.43 -14.99 -7.17
C ARG A 184 19.34 -15.83 -8.07
N SER A 185 20.51 -16.21 -7.55
CA SER A 185 21.53 -16.89 -8.34
C SER A 185 21.11 -18.28 -8.86
N ASP A 186 20.31 -19.01 -8.10
CA ASP A 186 19.85 -20.36 -8.48
C ASP A 186 18.77 -20.30 -9.56
N GLU A 187 17.83 -19.37 -9.45
CA GLU A 187 16.80 -19.15 -10.46
C GLU A 187 17.39 -18.65 -11.77
N ILE A 188 18.35 -17.70 -11.72
CA ILE A 188 19.09 -17.24 -12.91
C ILE A 188 19.87 -18.40 -13.55
N ARG A 189 20.58 -19.19 -12.75
CA ARG A 189 21.29 -20.38 -13.24
C ARG A 189 20.33 -21.39 -13.88
N ARG A 190 19.18 -21.60 -13.26
CA ARG A 190 18.15 -22.49 -13.80
C ARG A 190 17.59 -21.96 -15.12
N THR A 191 17.36 -20.66 -15.22
CA THR A 191 16.91 -19.99 -16.45
C THR A 191 17.95 -20.16 -17.56
N ILE A 192 19.24 -19.95 -17.29
CA ILE A 192 20.36 -20.19 -18.22
C ILE A 192 20.39 -21.66 -18.67
N GLN A 193 20.23 -22.60 -17.73
CA GLN A 193 20.20 -24.04 -18.07
C GLN A 193 19.04 -24.39 -19.01
N VAL A 194 17.85 -23.79 -18.79
CA VAL A 194 16.70 -24.01 -19.64
C VAL A 194 16.94 -23.44 -21.05
N LEU A 195 17.43 -22.20 -21.16
CA LEU A 195 17.74 -21.55 -22.44
C LEU A 195 18.79 -22.33 -23.26
N SER A 196 19.72 -23.01 -22.60
CA SER A 196 20.76 -23.82 -23.24
C SER A 196 20.28 -25.21 -23.70
N ARG A 197 19.03 -25.57 -23.49
CA ARG A 197 18.49 -26.88 -23.89
C ARG A 197 18.20 -26.93 -25.38
N ARG A 198 18.20 -28.12 -25.94
CA ARG A 198 17.83 -28.35 -27.35
C ARG A 198 16.32 -28.29 -27.59
N THR A 199 15.52 -28.62 -26.59
CA THR A 199 14.05 -28.63 -26.61
C THR A 199 13.53 -28.13 -25.28
N LYS A 200 12.33 -27.55 -25.24
CA LYS A 200 11.78 -26.87 -24.06
C LYS A 200 12.74 -25.85 -23.52
N ASN A 201 13.31 -25.05 -24.41
CA ASN A 201 14.35 -24.06 -24.13
C ASN A 201 13.78 -22.67 -23.81
N ASN A 202 12.47 -22.55 -23.60
CA ASN A 202 11.83 -21.31 -23.20
C ASN A 202 11.43 -21.44 -21.73
N PRO A 203 12.11 -20.75 -20.79
CA PRO A 203 11.72 -20.75 -19.39
C PRO A 203 10.46 -19.89 -19.16
N VAL A 204 9.60 -20.34 -18.24
CA VAL A 204 8.53 -19.52 -17.66
C VAL A 204 8.78 -19.39 -16.17
N LEU A 205 9.00 -18.15 -15.73
CA LEU A 205 9.13 -17.80 -14.33
C LEU A 205 7.74 -17.76 -13.69
N ILE A 206 7.50 -18.66 -12.74
CA ILE A 206 6.20 -18.79 -12.08
C ILE A 206 6.38 -18.45 -10.61
N GLY A 207 5.60 -17.50 -10.10
CA GLY A 207 5.63 -17.10 -8.70
C GLY A 207 4.59 -16.04 -8.40
N GLU A 208 4.37 -15.78 -7.14
CA GLU A 208 3.44 -14.75 -6.69
C GLU A 208 3.83 -13.35 -7.18
N PRO A 209 2.90 -12.38 -7.20
CA PRO A 209 3.23 -10.99 -7.53
C PRO A 209 4.28 -10.45 -6.56
N GLY A 210 5.22 -9.62 -7.06
CA GLY A 210 6.19 -8.96 -6.18
C GLY A 210 7.35 -9.80 -5.67
N VAL A 211 7.46 -11.11 -6.05
CA VAL A 211 8.60 -11.95 -5.63
C VAL A 211 9.89 -11.70 -6.43
N GLY A 212 9.91 -10.79 -7.40
CA GLY A 212 11.10 -10.43 -8.16
C GLY A 212 11.34 -11.28 -9.43
N LYS A 213 10.30 -11.70 -10.14
CA LYS A 213 10.41 -12.44 -11.42
C LYS A 213 11.17 -11.64 -12.48
N THR A 214 10.88 -10.36 -12.63
CA THR A 214 11.54 -9.46 -13.60
C THR A 214 13.01 -9.26 -13.27
N ALA A 215 13.36 -9.14 -11.98
CA ALA A 215 14.75 -9.03 -11.53
C ALA A 215 15.63 -10.22 -11.96
N ILE A 216 15.09 -11.42 -12.07
CA ILE A 216 15.83 -12.60 -12.57
C ILE A 216 16.26 -12.39 -14.01
N VAL A 217 15.43 -11.76 -14.83
CA VAL A 217 15.73 -11.49 -16.25
C VAL A 217 16.74 -10.34 -16.37
N GLU A 218 16.63 -9.33 -15.54
CA GLU A 218 17.61 -8.24 -15.43
C GLU A 218 18.98 -8.78 -14.99
N GLY A 219 19.01 -9.67 -13.99
CA GLY A 219 20.23 -10.37 -13.56
C GLY A 219 20.82 -11.26 -14.66
N LEU A 220 20.00 -11.89 -15.49
CA LEU A 220 20.48 -12.60 -16.67
C LEU A 220 21.14 -11.63 -17.66
N ALA A 221 20.53 -10.47 -17.94
CA ALA A 221 21.09 -9.46 -18.82
C ALA A 221 22.45 -8.94 -18.30
N GLN A 222 22.56 -8.69 -16.99
CA GLN A 222 23.81 -8.29 -16.33
C GLN A 222 24.90 -9.37 -16.49
N ARG A 223 24.58 -10.66 -16.30
CA ARG A 223 25.53 -11.76 -16.48
C ARG A 223 25.94 -11.94 -17.94
N ILE A 224 25.06 -11.70 -18.90
CA ILE A 224 25.42 -11.71 -20.35
C ILE A 224 26.45 -10.63 -20.61
N VAL A 225 26.25 -9.41 -20.12
CA VAL A 225 27.18 -8.29 -20.30
C VAL A 225 28.53 -8.54 -19.61
N ALA A 226 28.50 -9.13 -18.40
CA ALA A 226 29.70 -9.53 -17.66
C ALA A 226 30.42 -10.74 -18.29
N GLY A 227 29.80 -11.42 -19.26
CA GLY A 227 30.35 -12.64 -19.87
C GLY A 227 30.29 -13.88 -19.01
N ASP A 228 29.53 -13.84 -17.88
CA ASP A 228 29.32 -14.95 -16.92
C ASP A 228 28.15 -15.84 -17.36
N VAL A 229 28.18 -16.24 -18.63
CA VAL A 229 27.20 -17.15 -19.23
C VAL A 229 27.92 -18.12 -20.17
N PRO A 230 27.29 -19.29 -20.52
CA PRO A 230 27.83 -20.18 -21.52
C PRO A 230 28.10 -19.47 -22.86
N SER A 231 29.09 -19.94 -23.60
CA SER A 231 29.51 -19.34 -24.90
C SER A 231 28.32 -19.21 -25.89
N SER A 232 27.36 -20.08 -25.80
CA SER A 232 26.12 -20.02 -26.61
C SER A 232 25.24 -18.82 -26.35
N LEU A 233 25.40 -18.12 -25.21
CA LEU A 233 24.55 -17.00 -24.82
C LEU A 233 25.31 -15.65 -24.75
N LYS A 234 26.64 -15.63 -24.95
CA LYS A 234 27.44 -14.41 -24.75
C LYS A 234 27.06 -13.25 -25.66
N ASP A 235 26.61 -13.54 -26.88
CA ASP A 235 26.29 -12.53 -27.89
C ASP A 235 24.78 -12.30 -28.03
N HIS A 236 24.01 -12.66 -26.99
CA HIS A 236 22.55 -12.48 -26.99
C HIS A 236 22.16 -11.16 -26.34
N ASP A 237 21.14 -10.54 -26.90
CA ASP A 237 20.45 -9.42 -26.28
C ASP A 237 19.11 -9.87 -25.71
N VAL A 238 18.80 -9.43 -24.48
CA VAL A 238 17.53 -9.65 -23.82
C VAL A 238 16.66 -8.42 -24.02
N ILE A 239 15.49 -8.60 -24.66
CA ILE A 239 14.58 -7.50 -24.96
C ILE A 239 13.25 -7.78 -24.25
N ALA A 240 12.85 -6.91 -23.34
CA ALA A 240 11.56 -6.95 -22.69
C ALA A 240 10.49 -6.34 -23.59
N LEU A 241 9.42 -7.09 -23.85
CA LEU A 241 8.32 -6.65 -24.70
C LEU A 241 7.33 -5.80 -23.90
N ASP A 242 7.10 -4.57 -24.35
CA ASP A 242 6.09 -3.68 -23.78
C ASP A 242 4.72 -3.91 -24.44
N LEU A 243 3.92 -4.75 -23.79
CA LEU A 243 2.56 -5.06 -24.27
C LEU A 243 1.63 -3.85 -24.17
N GLY A 244 1.85 -2.97 -23.18
CA GLY A 244 1.09 -1.75 -23.01
C GLY A 244 1.27 -0.80 -24.18
N ALA A 245 2.52 -0.55 -24.61
CA ALA A 245 2.85 0.25 -25.78
C ALA A 245 2.30 -0.35 -27.08
N MET A 246 2.27 -1.68 -27.19
CA MET A 246 1.72 -2.37 -28.35
C MET A 246 0.19 -2.22 -28.47
N VAL A 247 -0.53 -2.13 -27.37
CA VAL A 247 -1.98 -1.93 -27.33
C VAL A 247 -2.36 -0.45 -27.42
N ALA A 248 -1.52 0.42 -26.85
CA ALA A 248 -1.76 1.87 -26.84
C ALA A 248 -1.86 2.43 -28.27
N GLY A 249 -2.91 3.19 -28.54
CA GLY A 249 -3.15 3.80 -29.85
C GLY A 249 -3.61 2.85 -30.96
N ALA A 250 -3.74 1.54 -30.70
CA ALA A 250 -4.35 0.62 -31.63
C ALA A 250 -5.88 0.83 -31.63
N LYS A 251 -6.42 1.35 -32.75
CA LYS A 251 -7.87 1.57 -32.91
C LYS A 251 -8.63 0.27 -33.20
N TYR A 252 -7.96 -0.70 -33.77
CA TYR A 252 -8.51 -2.00 -34.15
C TYR A 252 -7.57 -3.14 -33.73
N ARG A 253 -8.13 -4.28 -33.40
CA ARG A 253 -7.40 -5.50 -33.00
C ARG A 253 -6.34 -5.93 -34.03
N GLY A 254 -6.58 -5.75 -35.32
CA GLY A 254 -5.63 -6.08 -36.38
C GLY A 254 -4.32 -5.30 -36.31
N GLU A 255 -4.32 -4.08 -35.78
CA GLU A 255 -3.12 -3.25 -35.61
C GLU A 255 -2.17 -3.86 -34.56
N PHE A 256 -2.69 -4.34 -33.43
CA PHE A 256 -1.90 -5.06 -32.41
C PHE A 256 -1.28 -6.33 -33.02
N GLU A 257 -2.06 -7.10 -33.78
CA GLU A 257 -1.56 -8.31 -34.43
C GLU A 257 -0.43 -8.01 -35.41
N ASP A 258 -0.53 -6.93 -36.16
CA ASP A 258 0.48 -6.52 -37.14
C ASP A 258 1.76 -6.02 -36.47
N ARG A 259 1.64 -5.26 -35.35
CA ARG A 259 2.78 -4.88 -34.51
C ARG A 259 3.50 -6.11 -33.93
N LEU A 260 2.76 -7.09 -33.39
CA LEU A 260 3.35 -8.32 -32.88
C LEU A 260 4.04 -9.13 -33.99
N LYS A 261 3.45 -9.20 -35.21
CA LYS A 261 4.07 -9.84 -36.37
C LYS A 261 5.37 -9.14 -36.77
N ALA A 262 5.40 -7.81 -36.71
CA ALA A 262 6.60 -7.02 -37.02
C ALA A 262 7.74 -7.35 -36.03
N VAL A 263 7.45 -7.32 -34.70
CA VAL A 263 8.41 -7.72 -33.65
C VAL A 263 8.91 -9.15 -33.88
N LEU A 264 8.02 -10.12 -34.10
CA LEU A 264 8.42 -11.52 -34.31
C LEU A 264 9.25 -11.72 -35.59
N ARG A 265 9.05 -10.89 -36.62
CA ARG A 265 9.84 -10.89 -37.83
C ARG A 265 11.27 -10.42 -37.56
N GLU A 266 11.44 -9.34 -36.82
CA GLU A 266 12.78 -8.82 -36.45
C GLU A 266 13.53 -9.79 -35.55
N VAL A 267 12.84 -10.38 -34.54
CA VAL A 267 13.43 -11.44 -33.70
C VAL A 267 13.91 -12.63 -34.55
N LYS A 268 13.13 -13.04 -35.54
CA LYS A 268 13.52 -14.13 -36.46
C LYS A 268 14.73 -13.73 -37.33
N GLN A 269 14.81 -12.51 -37.82
CA GLN A 269 15.93 -12.01 -38.64
C GLN A 269 17.24 -11.93 -37.86
N SER A 270 17.18 -11.81 -36.51
CA SER A 270 18.37 -11.81 -35.64
C SER A 270 19.10 -13.16 -35.58
N ASN A 271 18.59 -14.19 -36.25
CA ASN A 271 19.15 -15.57 -36.25
C ASN A 271 19.35 -16.11 -34.82
N GLY A 272 18.41 -15.88 -33.92
CA GLY A 272 18.42 -16.41 -32.56
C GLY A 272 19.25 -15.61 -31.55
N ARG A 273 19.82 -14.44 -31.93
CA ARG A 273 20.57 -13.60 -31.00
C ARG A 273 19.72 -12.82 -30.01
N ILE A 274 18.41 -12.76 -30.21
CA ILE A 274 17.49 -12.04 -29.35
C ILE A 274 16.71 -13.05 -28.49
N ILE A 275 16.73 -12.81 -27.18
CA ILE A 275 15.89 -13.47 -26.19
C ILE A 275 14.77 -12.49 -25.83
N LEU A 276 13.53 -12.84 -26.16
CA LEU A 276 12.38 -12.01 -25.89
C LEU A 276 11.86 -12.27 -24.49
N PHE A 277 11.82 -11.27 -23.63
CA PHE A 277 11.15 -11.36 -22.33
C PHE A 277 9.72 -10.85 -22.43
N ILE A 278 8.78 -11.66 -21.94
CA ILE A 278 7.36 -11.39 -21.96
C ILE A 278 6.86 -11.46 -20.51
N ASP A 279 6.68 -10.29 -19.90
CA ASP A 279 6.04 -10.23 -18.60
C ASP A 279 4.53 -10.43 -18.77
N GLU A 280 3.86 -10.94 -17.75
CA GLU A 280 2.45 -11.30 -17.81
C GLU A 280 2.09 -12.12 -19.05
N LEU A 281 2.86 -13.19 -19.32
CA LEU A 281 2.71 -14.04 -20.50
C LEU A 281 1.25 -14.50 -20.74
N HIS A 282 0.45 -14.60 -19.68
CA HIS A 282 -0.96 -14.96 -19.75
C HIS A 282 -1.81 -13.94 -20.54
N THR A 283 -1.40 -12.68 -20.58
CA THR A 283 -2.13 -11.63 -21.32
C THR A 283 -2.10 -11.87 -22.82
N ILE A 284 -1.00 -12.38 -23.36
CA ILE A 284 -0.86 -12.72 -24.78
C ILE A 284 -1.70 -13.97 -25.12
N VAL A 285 -1.75 -14.95 -24.19
CA VAL A 285 -2.45 -16.21 -24.40
C VAL A 285 -3.96 -16.07 -24.20
N GLY A 286 -4.39 -15.14 -23.31
CA GLY A 286 -5.79 -14.88 -23.01
C GLY A 286 -6.44 -13.75 -23.81
N ALA A 287 -5.68 -12.94 -24.51
CA ALA A 287 -6.17 -11.79 -25.26
C ALA A 287 -6.96 -12.23 -26.52
N GLY A 288 -8.21 -12.63 -26.32
CA GLY A 288 -9.05 -13.00 -27.45
C GLY A 288 -10.26 -13.89 -27.15
N SER A 289 -10.46 -14.34 -25.94
CA SER A 289 -11.51 -15.32 -25.62
C SER A 289 -12.88 -14.74 -25.27
N THR A 290 -13.29 -13.61 -25.85
CA THR A 290 -14.69 -13.19 -25.80
C THR A 290 -15.39 -13.58 -27.10
N GLY A 291 -15.95 -14.81 -27.12
CA GLY A 291 -16.97 -15.28 -28.09
C GLY A 291 -16.55 -15.30 -29.56
N ASP A 292 -16.38 -16.50 -30.09
CA ASP A 292 -16.58 -16.89 -31.49
C ASP A 292 -15.55 -16.52 -32.59
N SER A 293 -14.33 -16.09 -32.27
CA SER A 293 -13.28 -15.99 -33.30
C SER A 293 -11.91 -16.48 -32.81
N SER A 294 -11.43 -17.54 -33.45
CA SER A 294 -10.28 -18.38 -33.13
C SER A 294 -8.90 -17.82 -33.46
N MET A 295 -8.65 -16.50 -33.35
CA MET A 295 -7.32 -15.94 -33.51
C MET A 295 -6.87 -15.24 -32.24
N ASP A 296 -6.10 -15.99 -31.46
CA ASP A 296 -5.43 -15.59 -30.25
C ASP A 296 -3.97 -15.16 -30.58
N ALA A 297 -3.44 -14.09 -30.00
CA ALA A 297 -2.04 -13.71 -30.16
C ALA A 297 -1.08 -14.86 -29.80
N GLY A 298 -1.49 -15.75 -28.88
CA GLY A 298 -0.82 -17.01 -28.60
C GLY A 298 -0.64 -17.88 -29.84
N ASN A 299 -1.58 -17.89 -30.76
CA ASN A 299 -1.48 -18.69 -32.00
C ASN A 299 -0.40 -18.18 -32.97
N MET A 300 0.02 -16.92 -32.84
CA MET A 300 1.14 -16.34 -33.61
C MET A 300 2.49 -16.76 -33.06
N LEU A 301 2.61 -16.87 -31.72
CA LEU A 301 3.83 -17.31 -31.05
C LEU A 301 4.09 -18.83 -31.26
N LYS A 302 3.04 -19.64 -31.25
CA LYS A 302 3.13 -21.10 -31.35
C LYS A 302 4.00 -21.61 -32.49
N PRO A 303 3.88 -21.14 -33.76
CA PRO A 303 4.72 -21.60 -34.87
C PRO A 303 6.21 -21.25 -34.70
N ALA A 304 6.53 -20.03 -34.20
CA ALA A 304 7.89 -19.59 -34.00
C ALA A 304 8.58 -20.35 -32.84
N LEU A 305 7.87 -20.58 -31.73
CA LEU A 305 8.30 -21.41 -30.62
C LEU A 305 8.46 -22.88 -31.03
N ALA A 306 7.57 -23.37 -31.92
CA ALA A 306 7.59 -24.76 -32.38
C ALA A 306 8.83 -25.08 -33.24
N ARG A 307 9.26 -24.12 -34.08
CA ARG A 307 10.41 -24.27 -34.97
C ARG A 307 11.73 -23.90 -34.32
N GLY A 308 11.72 -23.38 -33.07
CA GLY A 308 12.91 -22.89 -32.38
C GLY A 308 13.46 -21.56 -32.95
N GLU A 309 12.61 -20.83 -33.69
CA GLU A 309 12.94 -19.55 -34.30
C GLU A 309 12.82 -18.40 -33.29
N LEU A 310 12.19 -18.65 -32.13
CA LEU A 310 11.98 -17.71 -31.05
C LEU A 310 12.53 -18.28 -29.74
N HIS A 311 13.44 -17.56 -29.10
CA HIS A 311 13.83 -17.76 -27.71
C HIS A 311 13.07 -16.78 -26.84
N ALA A 312 12.27 -17.29 -25.89
CA ALA A 312 11.44 -16.46 -25.05
C ALA A 312 11.55 -16.86 -23.56
N ILE A 313 11.54 -15.86 -22.69
CA ILE A 313 11.37 -15.99 -21.25
C ILE A 313 9.99 -15.42 -20.94
N GLY A 314 9.12 -16.22 -20.34
CA GLY A 314 7.82 -15.74 -19.83
C GLY A 314 7.86 -15.52 -18.32
N ALA A 315 7.04 -14.60 -17.82
CA ALA A 315 6.75 -14.48 -16.41
C ALA A 315 5.23 -14.44 -16.19
N THR A 316 4.74 -15.13 -15.13
CA THR A 316 3.31 -15.17 -14.79
C THR A 316 3.13 -15.68 -13.36
N THR A 317 1.91 -15.61 -12.81
CA THR A 317 1.56 -16.24 -11.55
C THR A 317 1.24 -17.74 -11.74
N LEU A 318 1.19 -18.49 -10.63
CA LEU A 318 0.86 -19.92 -10.68
C LEU A 318 -0.57 -20.18 -11.17
N ASP A 319 -1.51 -19.37 -10.72
CA ASP A 319 -2.92 -19.51 -11.09
C ASP A 319 -3.19 -19.16 -12.56
N GLU A 320 -2.53 -18.11 -13.06
CA GLU A 320 -2.61 -17.71 -14.47
C GLU A 320 -1.92 -18.75 -15.37
N TYR A 321 -0.79 -19.31 -14.94
CA TYR A 321 -0.13 -20.39 -15.67
C TYR A 321 -1.06 -21.59 -15.83
N ARG A 322 -1.69 -22.05 -14.75
CA ARG A 322 -2.67 -23.14 -14.75
C ARG A 322 -3.88 -22.84 -15.63
N LYS A 323 -4.39 -21.62 -15.54
CA LYS A 323 -5.61 -21.19 -16.24
C LYS A 323 -5.42 -21.04 -17.75
N TYR A 324 -4.28 -20.51 -18.19
CA TYR A 324 -4.07 -20.09 -19.57
C TYR A 324 -3.02 -20.91 -20.33
N ILE A 325 -1.92 -21.34 -19.70
CA ILE A 325 -0.80 -21.97 -20.39
C ILE A 325 -0.85 -23.49 -20.28
N GLU A 326 -1.09 -24.04 -19.11
CA GLU A 326 -1.16 -25.49 -18.88
C GLU A 326 -2.32 -26.15 -19.65
N LYS A 327 -3.42 -25.44 -19.87
CA LYS A 327 -4.55 -25.91 -20.65
C LYS A 327 -4.25 -26.01 -22.16
N ASP A 328 -3.24 -25.30 -22.64
CA ASP A 328 -2.81 -25.34 -24.04
C ASP A 328 -1.62 -26.27 -24.21
N ALA A 329 -1.89 -27.52 -24.63
CA ALA A 329 -0.87 -28.55 -24.79
C ALA A 329 0.25 -28.20 -25.79
N ALA A 330 0.04 -27.21 -26.68
CA ALA A 330 1.06 -26.77 -27.61
C ALA A 330 2.06 -25.81 -26.95
N LEU A 331 1.60 -24.94 -26.03
CA LEU A 331 2.44 -24.06 -25.24
C LEU A 331 3.12 -24.81 -24.10
N GLU A 332 2.41 -25.64 -23.36
CA GLU A 332 2.95 -26.44 -22.26
C GLU A 332 4.17 -27.26 -22.67
N ARG A 333 4.14 -27.84 -23.89
CA ARG A 333 5.28 -28.62 -24.42
C ARG A 333 6.48 -27.79 -24.83
N ARG A 334 6.37 -26.47 -24.90
CA ARG A 334 7.44 -25.54 -25.35
C ARG A 334 8.07 -24.77 -24.23
N PHE A 335 7.33 -24.54 -23.17
CA PHE A 335 7.81 -23.85 -22.00
C PHE A 335 8.29 -24.81 -20.92
N GLN A 336 9.29 -24.39 -20.17
CA GLN A 336 9.78 -25.08 -18.98
C GLN A 336 9.60 -24.17 -17.77
N THR A 337 8.89 -24.63 -16.78
CA THR A 337 8.64 -23.88 -15.54
C THR A 337 9.90 -23.73 -14.70
N VAL A 338 10.10 -22.52 -14.20
CA VAL A 338 11.09 -22.15 -13.19
C VAL A 338 10.30 -21.50 -12.06
N LEU A 339 10.22 -22.17 -10.92
CA LEU A 339 9.50 -21.66 -9.76
C LEU A 339 10.34 -20.57 -9.08
N VAL A 340 9.70 -19.44 -8.82
CA VAL A 340 10.28 -18.28 -8.11
C VAL A 340 9.51 -18.13 -6.81
N GLY A 341 10.13 -18.58 -5.72
CA GLY A 341 9.56 -18.47 -4.38
C GLY A 341 9.73 -17.08 -3.76
N GLU A 342 8.96 -16.82 -2.72
CA GLU A 342 9.17 -15.66 -1.85
C GLU A 342 10.55 -15.78 -1.18
N PRO A 343 11.40 -14.74 -1.18
CA PRO A 343 12.69 -14.76 -0.50
C PRO A 343 12.49 -14.78 1.02
N THR A 344 13.50 -15.26 1.74
CA THR A 344 13.53 -15.19 3.20
C THR A 344 13.68 -13.74 3.68
N VAL A 345 13.46 -13.50 4.98
CA VAL A 345 13.69 -12.16 5.57
C VAL A 345 15.17 -11.78 5.42
N GLU A 346 16.09 -12.71 5.64
CA GLU A 346 17.54 -12.49 5.51
C GLU A 346 17.92 -12.14 4.07
N ASP A 347 17.38 -12.86 3.07
CA ASP A 347 17.61 -12.55 1.66
C ASP A 347 17.03 -11.17 1.31
N THR A 348 15.86 -10.83 1.86
CA THR A 348 15.24 -9.52 1.66
C THR A 348 16.08 -8.39 2.23
N ILE A 349 16.64 -8.55 3.45
CA ILE A 349 17.57 -7.59 4.03
C ILE A 349 18.78 -7.38 3.12
N ALA A 350 19.33 -8.46 2.56
CA ALA A 350 20.45 -8.36 1.63
C ALA A 350 20.05 -7.59 0.34
N ILE A 351 18.86 -7.84 -0.19
CA ILE A 351 18.32 -7.13 -1.37
C ILE A 351 18.16 -5.64 -1.05
N LEU A 352 17.52 -5.29 0.06
CA LEU A 352 17.32 -3.90 0.47
C LEU A 352 18.65 -3.16 0.67
N ARG A 353 19.67 -3.81 1.27
CA ARG A 353 21.02 -3.24 1.41
C ARG A 353 21.65 -2.92 0.05
N GLY A 354 21.41 -3.78 -0.94
CA GLY A 354 21.90 -3.54 -2.31
C GLY A 354 21.17 -2.43 -3.05
N LEU A 355 19.91 -2.16 -2.70
CA LEU A 355 19.10 -1.10 -3.30
C LEU A 355 19.24 0.23 -2.56
N LYS A 356 19.66 0.20 -1.30
CA LYS A 356 19.74 1.34 -0.38
C LYS A 356 20.28 2.61 -1.02
N GLU A 357 21.48 2.53 -1.62
CA GLU A 357 22.18 3.69 -2.17
C GLU A 357 21.37 4.39 -3.26
N LYS A 358 20.71 3.63 -4.13
CA LYS A 358 19.87 4.20 -5.20
C LYS A 358 18.64 4.93 -4.64
N TYR A 359 18.00 4.39 -3.58
CA TYR A 359 16.87 5.05 -2.92
C TYR A 359 17.32 6.27 -2.12
N GLU A 360 18.48 6.21 -1.46
CA GLU A 360 19.08 7.38 -0.79
C GLU A 360 19.35 8.53 -1.76
N ILE A 361 19.87 8.22 -2.95
CA ILE A 361 20.12 9.20 -4.01
C ILE A 361 18.80 9.76 -4.55
N HIS A 362 17.83 8.88 -4.84
CA HIS A 362 16.55 9.29 -5.43
C HIS A 362 15.76 10.23 -4.51
N HIS A 363 15.67 9.89 -3.23
CA HIS A 363 14.90 10.69 -2.26
C HIS A 363 15.74 11.76 -1.58
N GLY A 364 17.06 11.68 -1.64
CA GLY A 364 17.97 12.61 -0.98
C GLY A 364 17.95 12.50 0.55
N VAL A 365 17.59 11.34 1.10
CA VAL A 365 17.56 11.05 2.53
C VAL A 365 18.46 9.86 2.84
N ARG A 366 18.95 9.77 4.08
CA ARG A 366 19.74 8.62 4.53
C ARG A 366 18.80 7.51 5.04
N ILE A 367 19.12 6.26 4.71
CA ILE A 367 18.38 5.09 5.20
C ILE A 367 19.30 4.30 6.15
N THR A 368 18.89 4.12 7.40
CA THR A 368 19.68 3.36 8.38
C THR A 368 19.60 1.86 8.11
N ASP A 369 20.57 1.10 8.62
CA ASP A 369 20.50 -0.37 8.54
C ASP A 369 19.37 -0.93 9.43
N SER A 370 19.04 -0.25 10.54
CA SER A 370 17.89 -0.58 11.37
C SER A 370 16.56 -0.44 10.61
N ALA A 371 16.43 0.59 9.77
CA ALA A 371 15.26 0.75 8.89
C ALA A 371 15.12 -0.40 7.89
N ILE A 372 16.24 -0.84 7.29
CA ILE A 372 16.26 -1.96 6.34
C ILE A 372 15.80 -3.26 7.03
N VAL A 373 16.35 -3.55 8.20
CA VAL A 373 15.94 -4.72 8.99
C VAL A 373 14.47 -4.62 9.37
N ALA A 374 14.06 -3.45 9.89
CA ALA A 374 12.66 -3.20 10.24
C ALA A 374 11.71 -3.35 9.04
N ALA A 375 12.07 -2.83 7.85
CA ALA A 375 11.25 -2.96 6.66
C ALA A 375 11.03 -4.43 6.27
N ALA A 376 12.06 -5.27 6.33
CA ALA A 376 11.94 -6.70 6.02
C ALA A 376 11.13 -7.46 7.09
N GLU A 377 11.42 -7.26 8.38
CA GLU A 377 10.77 -7.97 9.48
C GLU A 377 9.32 -7.53 9.67
N LEU A 378 9.07 -6.21 9.72
CA LEU A 378 7.73 -5.67 9.94
C LEU A 378 6.81 -5.95 8.75
N SER A 379 7.30 -5.84 7.50
CA SER A 379 6.49 -6.20 6.34
C SER A 379 6.14 -7.69 6.34
N ASN A 380 7.09 -8.56 6.66
CA ASN A 380 6.82 -10.00 6.73
C ASN A 380 5.78 -10.33 7.81
N ARG A 381 5.86 -9.66 8.96
CA ARG A 381 5.00 -9.92 10.11
C ARG A 381 3.61 -9.28 9.99
N TYR A 382 3.52 -8.06 9.48
CA TYR A 382 2.29 -7.25 9.54
C TYR A 382 1.54 -7.10 8.21
N ILE A 383 2.21 -7.33 7.07
CA ILE A 383 1.61 -7.23 5.74
C ILE A 383 1.51 -8.63 5.14
N SER A 384 0.32 -9.23 5.22
CA SER A 384 0.07 -10.62 4.81
C SER A 384 -0.52 -10.76 3.40
N ASP A 385 -0.97 -9.69 2.78
CA ASP A 385 -1.62 -9.66 1.47
C ASP A 385 -0.65 -9.40 0.30
N ARG A 386 0.63 -9.17 0.61
CA ARG A 386 1.72 -8.95 -0.33
C ARG A 386 2.93 -9.83 0.01
N PHE A 387 3.85 -9.98 -0.93
CA PHE A 387 5.01 -10.87 -0.81
C PHE A 387 6.33 -10.08 -0.74
N LEU A 388 7.32 -10.68 -0.08
CA LEU A 388 8.70 -10.18 -0.11
C LEU A 388 9.32 -10.43 -1.50
N PRO A 389 10.26 -9.57 -1.95
CA PRO A 389 10.80 -8.39 -1.29
C PRO A 389 9.97 -7.11 -1.53
N ASP A 390 9.00 -7.13 -2.43
CA ASP A 390 8.25 -5.97 -2.94
C ASP A 390 7.65 -5.13 -1.81
N LYS A 391 6.92 -5.75 -0.87
CA LYS A 391 6.34 -5.05 0.29
C LYS A 391 7.36 -4.37 1.19
N ALA A 392 8.58 -4.90 1.28
CA ALA A 392 9.65 -4.30 2.08
C ALA A 392 10.34 -3.15 1.34
N ILE A 393 10.48 -3.27 0.01
CA ILE A 393 10.98 -2.20 -0.87
C ILE A 393 10.01 -1.02 -0.83
N ASP A 394 8.70 -1.28 -0.99
CA ASP A 394 7.67 -0.25 -0.95
C ASP A 394 7.64 0.49 0.40
N LEU A 395 7.83 -0.21 1.53
CA LEU A 395 7.92 0.44 2.85
C LEU A 395 9.13 1.37 2.94
N MET A 396 10.27 0.93 2.45
CA MET A 396 11.49 1.74 2.44
C MET A 396 11.32 2.97 1.54
N ASP A 397 10.72 2.79 0.37
CA ASP A 397 10.45 3.84 -0.61
C ASP A 397 9.46 4.88 -0.06
N GLU A 398 8.33 4.43 0.52
CA GLU A 398 7.33 5.33 1.10
C GLU A 398 7.86 6.07 2.34
N ALA A 399 8.61 5.41 3.21
CA ALA A 399 9.22 6.06 4.37
C ALA A 399 10.22 7.15 3.94
N ALA A 400 11.06 6.85 2.94
CA ALA A 400 11.99 7.82 2.37
C ALA A 400 11.26 8.98 1.68
N SER A 401 10.22 8.70 0.90
CA SER A 401 9.37 9.70 0.25
C SER A 401 8.66 10.61 1.26
N ARG A 402 8.11 10.03 2.33
CA ARG A 402 7.44 10.76 3.40
C ARG A 402 8.40 11.70 4.12
N LEU A 403 9.57 11.19 4.49
CA LEU A 403 10.60 12.00 5.12
C LEU A 403 11.07 13.14 4.20
N ARG A 404 11.22 12.88 2.91
CA ARG A 404 11.53 13.91 1.90
C ARG A 404 10.45 15.00 1.87
N ILE A 405 9.19 14.64 1.89
CA ILE A 405 8.08 15.59 1.92
C ILE A 405 8.12 16.41 3.22
N GLU A 406 8.45 15.80 4.36
CA GLU A 406 8.57 16.48 5.64
C GLU A 406 9.74 17.49 5.64
N ILE A 407 10.86 17.16 4.99
CA ILE A 407 12.00 18.08 4.81
C ILE A 407 11.62 19.24 3.88
N ASP A 408 10.93 18.94 2.76
CA ASP A 408 10.58 19.95 1.76
C ASP A 408 9.40 20.83 2.17
N SER A 409 8.50 20.31 3.01
CA SER A 409 7.31 21.03 3.47
C SER A 409 7.54 21.67 4.84
N MET A 410 6.67 22.62 5.19
CA MET A 410 6.68 23.24 6.52
C MET A 410 6.22 22.22 7.58
N PRO A 411 6.98 22.01 8.68
CA PRO A 411 6.59 21.12 9.76
C PRO A 411 5.20 21.42 10.32
N GLN A 412 4.46 20.37 10.71
CA GLN A 412 3.06 20.50 11.15
C GLN A 412 2.88 21.48 12.30
N GLU A 413 3.83 21.55 13.24
CA GLU A 413 3.78 22.48 14.37
C GLU A 413 3.83 23.95 13.91
N ILE A 414 4.73 24.25 12.95
CA ILE A 414 4.89 25.59 12.39
C ILE A 414 3.67 25.96 11.54
N ASP A 415 3.15 25.02 10.73
CA ASP A 415 1.95 25.24 9.92
C ASP A 415 0.70 25.46 10.78
N ALA A 416 0.50 24.66 11.83
CA ALA A 416 -0.60 24.84 12.79
C ALA A 416 -0.53 26.19 13.52
N ALA A 417 0.66 26.57 13.97
CA ALA A 417 0.89 27.87 14.60
C ALA A 417 0.66 29.02 13.60
N GLN A 418 1.09 28.87 12.35
CA GLN A 418 0.84 29.82 11.29
C GLN A 418 -0.65 30.00 10.99
N ARG A 419 -1.42 28.91 10.93
CA ARG A 419 -2.87 28.97 10.75
C ARG A 419 -3.55 29.66 11.92
N LYS A 420 -3.14 29.34 13.15
CA LYS A 420 -3.65 29.99 14.37
C LYS A 420 -3.34 31.50 14.37
N TYR A 421 -2.13 31.87 13.97
CA TYR A 421 -1.73 33.28 13.84
C TYR A 421 -2.58 33.99 12.77
N THR A 422 -2.81 33.35 11.63
CA THR A 422 -3.69 33.91 10.57
C THR A 422 -5.13 34.06 11.05
N GLN A 423 -5.63 33.13 11.86
CA GLN A 423 -6.96 33.24 12.49
C GLN A 423 -7.03 34.41 13.43
N MET A 424 -6.01 34.65 14.27
CA MET A 424 -5.90 35.79 15.13
C MET A 424 -5.85 37.13 14.37
N GLN A 425 -5.18 37.14 13.19
CA GLN A 425 -5.20 38.33 12.31
C GLN A 425 -6.59 38.64 11.78
N ILE A 426 -7.37 37.63 11.44
CA ILE A 426 -8.76 37.79 10.99
C ILE A 426 -9.62 38.33 12.16
N GLU A 427 -9.47 37.78 13.36
CA GLU A 427 -10.14 38.23 14.58
C GLU A 427 -9.78 39.68 14.89
N GLU A 428 -8.49 40.08 14.83
CA GLU A 428 -8.03 41.46 15.01
C GLU A 428 -8.73 42.39 14.05
N GLN A 429 -8.80 42.04 12.77
CA GLN A 429 -9.44 42.87 11.77
C GLN A 429 -10.96 43.03 11.99
N ALA A 430 -11.60 42.00 12.56
CA ALA A 430 -13.01 42.06 12.92
C ALA A 430 -13.22 42.97 14.14
N LEU A 431 -12.44 42.83 15.23
CA LEU A 431 -12.52 43.59 16.44
C LEU A 431 -12.16 45.07 16.22
N MET A 432 -11.25 45.40 15.29
CA MET A 432 -10.93 46.78 14.92
C MET A 432 -12.13 47.55 14.34
N LYS A 433 -13.18 46.89 13.88
CA LYS A 433 -14.39 47.53 13.37
C LYS A 433 -15.46 47.74 14.42
N GLU A 434 -15.30 47.14 15.59
CA GLU A 434 -16.19 47.29 16.72
C GLU A 434 -15.76 48.46 17.59
N SER A 435 -16.71 49.10 18.30
CA SER A 435 -16.41 50.30 19.11
C SER A 435 -16.84 50.18 20.57
N ASP A 436 -17.20 48.97 21.02
CA ASP A 436 -17.57 48.70 22.39
C ASP A 436 -16.35 48.45 23.30
N PRO A 437 -16.42 48.73 24.60
CA PRO A 437 -15.30 48.56 25.52
C PRO A 437 -14.79 47.14 25.67
N ALA A 438 -15.66 46.13 25.57
CA ALA A 438 -15.28 44.72 25.68
C ALA A 438 -14.45 44.27 24.47
N SER A 439 -14.82 44.73 23.27
CA SER A 439 -14.04 44.47 22.03
C SER A 439 -12.68 45.15 22.07
N ALA A 440 -12.57 46.33 22.70
CA ALA A 440 -11.30 47.01 22.85
C ALA A 440 -10.33 46.27 23.82
N GLU A 441 -10.83 45.76 24.93
CA GLU A 441 -10.05 44.95 25.88
C GLU A 441 -9.61 43.61 25.23
N ARG A 442 -10.52 42.95 24.53
CA ARG A 442 -10.21 41.72 23.78
C ARG A 442 -9.17 41.96 22.68
N LEU A 443 -9.22 43.11 22.00
CA LEU A 443 -8.25 43.49 20.98
C LEU A 443 -6.83 43.67 21.58
N GLU A 444 -6.72 44.27 22.76
CA GLU A 444 -5.41 44.45 23.44
C GLU A 444 -4.83 43.10 23.86
N GLU A 445 -5.64 42.23 24.43
CA GLU A 445 -5.23 40.86 24.80
C GLU A 445 -4.82 40.05 23.57
N LEU A 446 -5.61 40.10 22.49
CA LEU A 446 -5.32 39.42 21.23
C LEU A 446 -3.98 39.90 20.63
N ARG A 447 -3.70 41.21 20.68
CA ARG A 447 -2.42 41.76 20.19
C ARG A 447 -1.22 41.26 20.98
N LYS A 448 -1.34 41.08 22.30
CA LYS A 448 -0.28 40.49 23.13
C LYS A 448 -0.03 39.04 22.70
N GLN A 449 -1.09 38.24 22.54
CA GLN A 449 -1.00 36.88 22.09
C GLN A 449 -0.41 36.77 20.67
N MET A 450 -0.80 37.65 19.76
CA MET A 450 -0.24 37.73 18.42
C MET A 450 1.25 38.06 18.41
N ALA A 451 1.70 39.00 19.25
CA ALA A 451 3.12 39.37 19.35
C ALA A 451 3.97 38.17 19.77
N THR A 452 3.55 37.47 20.83
CA THR A 452 4.23 36.25 21.31
C THR A 452 4.21 35.12 20.26
N SER A 453 3.08 34.91 19.62
CA SER A 453 2.95 33.87 18.57
C SER A 453 3.81 34.18 17.33
N LYS A 454 3.90 35.46 16.97
CA LYS A 454 4.73 35.92 15.86
C LYS A 454 6.23 35.73 16.13
N GLU A 455 6.69 36.13 17.32
CA GLU A 455 8.09 35.97 17.71
C GLU A 455 8.51 34.51 17.70
N TRP A 456 7.66 33.61 18.25
CA TRP A 456 7.88 32.16 18.22
C TRP A 456 7.92 31.63 16.78
N LEU A 457 6.96 32.03 15.92
CA LEU A 457 6.89 31.64 14.53
C LEU A 457 8.11 32.08 13.71
N ASP A 458 8.55 33.33 13.90
CA ASP A 458 9.69 33.87 13.16
C ASP A 458 11.00 33.18 13.57
N ALA A 459 11.15 32.85 14.86
CA ALA A 459 12.28 32.10 15.38
C ALA A 459 12.30 30.67 14.81
N ARG A 460 11.18 29.95 14.92
CA ARG A 460 11.08 28.55 14.43
C ARG A 460 11.22 28.45 12.90
N LYS A 461 10.67 29.39 12.16
CA LYS A 461 10.87 29.45 10.70
C LYS A 461 12.32 29.72 10.30
N ALA A 462 13.03 30.52 11.06
CA ALA A 462 14.45 30.76 10.80
C ALA A 462 15.29 29.51 11.09
N GLU A 463 15.02 28.80 12.18
CA GLU A 463 15.64 27.53 12.52
C GLU A 463 15.37 26.48 11.42
N TRP A 464 14.12 26.28 11.04
CA TRP A 464 13.73 25.34 9.97
C TRP A 464 14.41 25.65 8.63
N ARG A 465 14.48 26.94 8.22
CA ARG A 465 15.17 27.31 6.98
C ARG A 465 16.65 26.99 7.05
N ASN A 466 17.30 27.30 8.17
CA ASN A 466 18.71 27.02 8.35
C ASN A 466 19.03 25.50 8.34
N GLU A 467 18.16 24.69 8.88
CA GLU A 467 18.29 23.22 8.82
C GLU A 467 18.09 22.74 7.37
N LYS A 468 17.03 23.19 6.71
CA LYS A 468 16.73 22.85 5.31
C LYS A 468 17.87 23.20 4.36
N ASP A 469 18.45 24.40 4.46
CA ASP A 469 19.56 24.83 3.59
C ASP A 469 20.80 23.92 3.74
N VAL A 470 21.08 23.42 4.95
CA VAL A 470 22.20 22.51 5.18
C VAL A 470 21.91 21.13 4.58
N ILE A 471 20.69 20.61 4.73
CA ILE A 471 20.26 19.33 4.16
C ILE A 471 20.30 19.39 2.63
N GLU A 472 19.78 20.45 2.00
CA GLU A 472 19.85 20.64 0.55
C GLU A 472 21.29 20.67 0.03
N LYS A 473 22.22 21.25 0.80
CA LYS A 473 23.64 21.24 0.44
C LYS A 473 24.23 19.83 0.44
N VAL A 474 23.92 19.01 1.46
CA VAL A 474 24.33 17.60 1.53
C VAL A 474 23.80 16.81 0.33
N GLN A 475 22.52 17.00 -0.02
CA GLN A 475 21.88 16.34 -1.15
C GLN A 475 22.55 16.73 -2.49
N THR A 476 22.81 18.02 -2.70
CA THR A 476 23.49 18.49 -3.92
C THR A 476 24.86 17.87 -4.06
N LEU A 477 25.64 17.80 -2.98
CA LEU A 477 26.97 17.20 -2.98
C LEU A 477 26.94 15.70 -3.27
N LYS A 478 25.96 14.95 -2.76
CA LYS A 478 25.76 13.53 -3.08
C LYS A 478 25.44 13.34 -4.57
N ALA A 479 24.51 14.13 -5.11
CA ALA A 479 24.18 14.08 -6.54
C ALA A 479 25.39 14.42 -7.44
N ASP A 480 26.22 15.38 -7.04
CA ASP A 480 27.44 15.75 -7.76
C ASP A 480 28.51 14.64 -7.73
N ILE A 481 28.60 13.90 -6.61
CA ILE A 481 29.51 12.72 -6.50
C ILE A 481 29.04 11.63 -7.45
N ASP A 482 27.74 11.31 -7.49
CA ASP A 482 27.20 10.29 -8.39
C ASP A 482 27.38 10.67 -9.86
N ALA A 483 27.09 11.92 -10.22
CA ALA A 483 27.36 12.40 -11.57
C ALA A 483 28.85 12.27 -11.92
N ALA A 484 29.74 12.52 -10.95
CA ALA A 484 31.17 12.35 -11.16
C ALA A 484 31.58 10.88 -11.35
N HIS A 485 30.95 9.94 -10.64
CA HIS A 485 31.19 8.50 -10.85
C HIS A 485 30.70 8.03 -12.21
N VAL A 486 29.53 8.47 -12.67
CA VAL A 486 29.01 8.16 -14.02
C VAL A 486 29.95 8.73 -15.09
N ASP A 487 30.43 9.96 -14.93
CA ASP A 487 31.37 10.59 -15.83
C ASP A 487 32.73 9.84 -15.86
N GLU A 488 33.23 9.36 -14.72
CA GLU A 488 34.42 8.55 -14.60
C GLU A 488 34.30 7.22 -15.36
N GLU A 489 33.20 6.50 -15.15
CA GLU A 489 32.94 5.26 -15.87
C GLU A 489 32.87 5.48 -17.39
N LYS A 490 32.17 6.55 -17.80
CA LYS A 490 32.08 6.92 -19.22
C LYS A 490 33.42 7.22 -19.82
N ALA A 491 34.24 8.03 -19.17
CA ALA A 491 35.59 8.34 -19.61
C ALA A 491 36.48 7.10 -19.68
N THR A 492 36.36 6.17 -18.74
CA THR A 492 37.08 4.89 -18.74
C THR A 492 36.68 4.01 -19.93
N ARG A 493 35.37 3.93 -20.26
CA ARG A 493 34.87 3.18 -21.43
C ARG A 493 35.27 3.80 -22.75
N GLU A 494 35.34 5.14 -22.83
CA GLU A 494 35.81 5.88 -24.01
C GLU A 494 37.34 5.84 -24.18
N GLY A 495 38.09 5.30 -23.19
CA GLY A 495 39.54 5.19 -23.20
C GLY A 495 40.28 6.49 -22.84
N ASP A 496 39.57 7.50 -22.36
CA ASP A 496 40.14 8.76 -21.86
C ASP A 496 40.60 8.61 -20.41
N LEU A 497 41.73 7.89 -20.24
CA LEU A 497 42.32 7.60 -18.93
C LEU A 497 42.78 8.85 -18.18
N VAL A 498 43.05 9.96 -18.89
CA VAL A 498 43.50 11.21 -18.27
C VAL A 498 42.32 11.85 -17.55
N LYS A 499 41.16 11.98 -18.24
CA LYS A 499 39.92 12.52 -17.68
C LYS A 499 39.38 11.62 -16.55
N ALA A 500 39.39 10.31 -16.73
CA ALA A 500 39.00 9.37 -15.71
C ALA A 500 39.86 9.51 -14.44
N SER A 501 41.19 9.67 -14.58
CA SER A 501 42.10 9.86 -13.46
C SER A 501 41.90 11.21 -12.76
N GLU A 502 41.61 12.29 -13.49
CA GLU A 502 41.32 13.61 -12.93
C GLU A 502 40.03 13.56 -12.09
N ILE A 503 38.99 12.91 -12.61
CA ILE A 503 37.74 12.77 -11.88
C ILE A 503 37.93 11.92 -10.60
N ARG A 504 38.59 10.75 -10.71
CA ARG A 504 38.85 9.81 -9.62
C ARG A 504 39.67 10.38 -8.47
N TYR A 505 40.78 11.07 -8.82
CA TYR A 505 41.78 11.47 -7.83
C TYR A 505 41.74 12.94 -7.44
N ALA A 506 41.01 13.79 -8.15
CA ALA A 506 40.89 15.20 -7.81
C ALA A 506 39.42 15.59 -7.50
N LYS A 507 38.46 15.34 -8.41
CA LYS A 507 37.08 15.83 -8.27
C LYS A 507 36.30 15.06 -7.20
N ILE A 508 36.28 13.73 -7.22
CA ILE A 508 35.57 12.91 -6.26
C ILE A 508 36.06 13.11 -4.82
N PRO A 509 37.37 13.06 -4.50
CA PRO A 509 37.85 13.29 -3.15
C PRO A 509 37.53 14.68 -2.61
N GLU A 510 37.56 15.72 -3.47
CA GLU A 510 37.19 17.08 -3.05
C GLU A 510 35.70 17.19 -2.72
N LEU A 511 34.81 16.58 -3.52
CA LEU A 511 33.38 16.53 -3.22
C LEU A 511 33.09 15.71 -1.95
N GLN A 512 33.79 14.60 -1.75
CA GLN A 512 33.68 13.80 -0.52
C GLN A 512 34.13 14.57 0.73
N ARG A 513 35.20 15.39 0.61
CA ARG A 513 35.62 16.25 1.71
C ARG A 513 34.54 17.28 2.06
N GLN A 514 33.96 17.92 1.04
CA GLN A 514 32.88 18.92 1.23
C GLN A 514 31.62 18.27 1.82
N LEU A 515 31.32 17.03 1.41
CA LEU A 515 30.23 16.25 1.96
C LEU A 515 30.45 15.95 3.44
N ALA A 516 31.66 15.49 3.82
CA ALA A 516 31.98 15.22 5.22
C ALA A 516 31.87 16.47 6.11
N GLU A 517 32.35 17.65 5.61
CA GLU A 517 32.20 18.92 6.30
C GLU A 517 30.72 19.35 6.48
N ALA A 518 29.90 19.10 5.46
CA ALA A 518 28.46 19.38 5.52
C ALA A 518 27.74 18.42 6.46
N GLU A 519 28.05 17.11 6.43
CA GLU A 519 27.48 16.13 7.36
C GLU A 519 27.88 16.38 8.82
N GLU A 520 29.11 16.84 9.07
CA GLU A 520 29.53 17.24 10.42
C GLU A 520 28.77 18.48 10.91
N ALA A 521 28.47 19.44 10.02
CA ALA A 521 27.66 20.61 10.34
C ALA A 521 26.17 20.24 10.65
N VAL A 522 25.65 19.19 9.99
CA VAL A 522 24.35 18.62 10.29
C VAL A 522 24.37 17.96 11.66
N ASN A 523 25.29 17.02 11.90
CA ASN A 523 25.41 16.28 13.15
C ASN A 523 25.62 17.21 14.36
N ALA A 524 26.34 18.31 14.19
CA ALA A 524 26.55 19.29 15.25
C ALA A 524 25.24 20.02 15.66
N LYS A 525 24.25 20.07 14.78
CA LYS A 525 22.92 20.69 15.04
C LYS A 525 21.88 19.67 15.48
N GLN A 526 22.10 18.38 15.30
CA GLN A 526 21.24 17.27 15.71
C GLN A 526 21.32 17.00 17.23
N GLY A 527 21.19 18.03 18.09
CA GLY A 527 20.97 17.87 19.53
C GLY A 527 19.48 17.73 19.85
N ASP A 528 19.14 17.55 21.14
CA ASP A 528 17.76 17.47 21.69
C ASP A 528 16.87 18.66 21.28
N GLY A 529 16.52 18.81 20.01
CA GLY A 529 15.73 19.94 19.51
C GLY A 529 15.76 20.14 18.00
N ALA A 530 16.32 19.23 17.22
CA ALA A 530 16.25 19.28 15.75
C ALA A 530 14.79 19.19 15.29
N ILE A 531 14.40 20.10 14.39
CA ILE A 531 13.02 20.19 13.85
C ILE A 531 12.81 19.17 12.73
N LEU A 532 13.87 18.88 11.96
CA LEU A 532 13.84 17.96 10.82
C LEU A 532 14.64 16.69 11.11
N LYS A 533 14.04 15.54 10.82
CA LYS A 533 14.76 14.27 10.74
C LYS A 533 15.40 14.16 9.36
N GLU A 534 16.59 13.56 9.27
CA GLU A 534 17.34 13.44 8.01
C GLU A 534 17.52 11.99 7.58
N GLU A 535 17.24 11.06 8.46
CA GLU A 535 17.42 9.65 8.20
C GLU A 535 16.14 8.86 8.49
N VAL A 536 15.89 7.90 7.62
CA VAL A 536 14.84 6.91 7.83
C VAL A 536 15.36 5.90 8.83
N SER A 537 14.73 5.80 9.98
CA SER A 537 15.00 4.82 11.03
C SER A 537 13.90 3.74 11.05
N ASP A 538 14.02 2.80 11.97
CA ASP A 538 12.99 1.81 12.25
C ASP A 538 11.66 2.44 12.71
N GLU A 539 11.68 3.63 13.31
CA GLU A 539 10.46 4.36 13.71
C GLU A 539 9.65 4.83 12.50
N GLU A 540 10.28 5.43 11.48
CA GLU A 540 9.61 5.88 10.26
C GLU A 540 9.01 4.68 9.51
N ILE A 541 9.74 3.57 9.41
CA ILE A 541 9.21 2.32 8.84
C ILE A 541 7.99 1.84 9.64
N ALA A 542 8.06 1.83 10.97
CA ALA A 542 6.95 1.41 11.82
C ALA A 542 5.73 2.34 11.69
N GLU A 543 5.93 3.63 11.47
CA GLU A 543 4.84 4.57 11.19
C GLU A 543 4.15 4.29 9.87
N VAL A 544 4.90 3.97 8.80
CA VAL A 544 4.32 3.60 7.50
C VAL A 544 3.54 2.30 7.61
N VAL A 545 4.10 1.28 8.30
CA VAL A 545 3.39 0.03 8.57
C VAL A 545 2.11 0.29 9.36
N SER A 546 2.15 1.20 10.35
CA SER A 546 0.97 1.58 11.13
C SER A 546 -0.10 2.26 10.27
N ALA A 547 0.31 3.11 9.32
CA ALA A 547 -0.62 3.77 8.41
C ALA A 547 -1.28 2.77 7.44
N TRP A 548 -0.54 1.79 6.93
CA TRP A 548 -1.07 0.79 5.98
C TRP A 548 -1.98 -0.24 6.65
N THR A 549 -1.58 -0.70 7.82
CA THR A 549 -2.26 -1.81 8.50
C THR A 549 -3.31 -1.35 9.51
N GLY A 550 -3.23 -0.09 9.94
CA GLY A 550 -4.02 0.45 11.05
C GLY A 550 -3.58 -0.07 12.43
N ILE A 551 -2.41 -0.72 12.51
CA ILE A 551 -1.84 -1.27 13.75
C ILE A 551 -0.85 -0.25 14.31
N PRO A 552 -0.89 0.12 15.59
CA PRO A 552 0.03 1.10 16.17
C PRO A 552 1.43 0.52 16.41
N VAL A 553 2.11 0.11 15.33
CA VAL A 553 3.41 -0.59 15.37
C VAL A 553 4.50 0.27 16.03
N SER A 554 4.51 1.58 15.77
CA SER A 554 5.45 2.51 16.37
C SER A 554 5.38 2.54 17.92
N LYS A 555 4.16 2.45 18.47
CA LYS A 555 3.96 2.33 19.92
C LYS A 555 4.30 0.94 20.46
N MET A 556 4.19 -0.07 19.62
CA MET A 556 4.49 -1.45 20.01
C MET A 556 6.01 -1.68 20.13
N MET A 557 6.83 -1.05 19.30
CA MET A 557 8.29 -1.22 19.32
C MET A 557 8.94 -0.64 20.60
N GLN A 558 8.45 0.49 21.11
CA GLN A 558 9.05 1.20 22.24
C GLN A 558 8.77 0.63 23.64
N GLY A 559 7.98 -0.43 23.77
CA GLY A 559 7.63 -0.95 25.10
C GLY A 559 6.86 -2.27 25.14
N GLU A 560 6.93 -3.09 24.10
CA GLU A 560 6.17 -4.36 24.06
C GLU A 560 6.41 -5.22 25.31
N MET A 561 7.66 -5.36 25.73
CA MET A 561 8.01 -6.15 26.92
C MET A 561 7.53 -5.50 28.22
N ALA A 562 7.67 -4.18 28.36
CA ALA A 562 7.19 -3.47 29.54
C ALA A 562 5.65 -3.51 29.64
N LYS A 563 4.95 -3.28 28.51
CA LYS A 563 3.49 -3.40 28.45
C LYS A 563 3.00 -4.80 28.78
N LEU A 564 3.67 -5.85 28.32
CA LEU A 564 3.28 -7.24 28.61
C LEU A 564 3.49 -7.63 30.08
N VAL A 565 4.46 -7.01 30.76
CA VAL A 565 4.64 -7.18 32.21
C VAL A 565 3.48 -6.58 32.97
N ASP A 566 2.99 -5.42 32.52
CA ASP A 566 1.95 -4.61 33.19
C ASP A 566 0.52 -4.97 32.74
N LEU A 567 0.37 -5.93 31.81
CA LEU A 567 -0.89 -6.29 31.18
C LEU A 567 -2.00 -6.59 32.19
N GLU A 568 -1.73 -7.36 33.24
CA GLU A 568 -2.72 -7.72 34.26
C GLU A 568 -3.24 -6.45 34.98
N SER A 569 -2.34 -5.57 35.40
CA SER A 569 -2.71 -4.36 36.13
C SER A 569 -3.56 -3.41 35.27
N GLN A 570 -3.29 -3.35 34.00
CA GLN A 570 -4.06 -2.53 33.05
C GLN A 570 -5.44 -3.12 32.77
N LEU A 571 -5.53 -4.44 32.58
CA LEU A 571 -6.82 -5.11 32.41
C LEU A 571 -7.71 -4.95 33.64
N HIS A 572 -7.16 -4.98 34.88
CA HIS A 572 -7.88 -4.77 36.12
C HIS A 572 -8.42 -3.35 36.28
N LYS A 573 -7.92 -2.35 35.55
CA LYS A 573 -8.52 -1.02 35.54
C LYS A 573 -9.94 -0.99 34.97
N ARG A 574 -10.28 -1.98 34.13
CA ARG A 574 -11.60 -2.09 33.48
C ARG A 574 -12.38 -3.33 33.91
N VAL A 575 -11.69 -4.42 34.22
CA VAL A 575 -12.31 -5.70 34.59
C VAL A 575 -12.10 -5.96 36.08
N VAL A 576 -13.19 -5.93 36.81
CA VAL A 576 -13.20 -6.06 38.27
C VAL A 576 -13.49 -7.51 38.68
N GLY A 577 -12.73 -8.06 39.61
CA GLY A 577 -13.03 -9.31 40.32
C GLY A 577 -12.91 -10.59 39.48
N GLN A 578 -12.11 -10.61 38.40
CA GLN A 578 -11.90 -11.80 37.55
C GLN A 578 -10.40 -12.14 37.41
N ASP A 579 -9.69 -12.19 38.53
CA ASP A 579 -8.22 -12.30 38.56
C ASP A 579 -7.68 -13.54 37.84
N GLU A 580 -8.35 -14.68 37.98
CA GLU A 580 -7.96 -15.93 37.29
C GLU A 580 -8.10 -15.78 35.76
N ALA A 581 -9.18 -15.12 35.30
CA ALA A 581 -9.41 -14.89 33.88
C ALA A 581 -8.35 -13.95 33.28
N VAL A 582 -8.07 -12.86 33.97
CA VAL A 582 -7.06 -11.87 33.55
C VAL A 582 -5.68 -12.50 33.50
N SER A 583 -5.31 -13.25 34.56
CA SER A 583 -3.99 -13.90 34.66
C SER A 583 -3.81 -15.00 33.58
N ALA A 584 -4.81 -15.83 33.34
CA ALA A 584 -4.77 -16.88 32.32
C ALA A 584 -4.55 -16.27 30.91
N VAL A 585 -5.35 -15.25 30.57
CA VAL A 585 -5.22 -14.56 29.27
C VAL A 585 -3.87 -13.86 29.13
N ALA A 586 -3.44 -13.11 30.15
CA ALA A 586 -2.15 -12.43 30.14
C ALA A 586 -0.98 -13.42 30.03
N GLY A 587 -1.05 -14.56 30.72
CA GLY A 587 -0.06 -15.62 30.65
C GLY A 587 0.07 -16.23 29.24
N ALA A 588 -1.05 -16.48 28.56
CA ALA A 588 -1.04 -17.03 27.21
C ALA A 588 -0.46 -16.02 26.19
N ILE A 589 -0.83 -14.75 26.29
CA ILE A 589 -0.29 -13.69 25.44
C ILE A 589 1.21 -13.52 25.65
N ARG A 590 1.69 -13.55 26.91
CA ARG A 590 3.14 -13.50 27.21
C ARG A 590 3.89 -14.69 26.60
N ARG A 591 3.36 -15.92 26.69
CA ARG A 591 3.98 -17.10 26.07
C ARG A 591 4.09 -16.97 24.56
N ASN A 592 3.04 -16.51 23.90
CA ASN A 592 3.06 -16.30 22.46
C ASN A 592 4.08 -15.25 22.04
N ARG A 593 4.11 -14.09 22.72
CA ARG A 593 5.05 -13.00 22.43
C ARG A 593 6.51 -13.33 22.74
N ALA A 594 6.74 -14.24 23.68
CA ALA A 594 8.06 -14.78 23.97
C ALA A 594 8.54 -15.83 22.93
N GLY A 595 7.75 -16.13 21.91
CA GLY A 595 8.08 -17.14 20.90
C GLY A 595 8.02 -18.59 21.40
N LEU A 596 7.33 -18.83 22.52
CA LEU A 596 7.21 -20.16 23.12
C LEU A 596 5.95 -20.91 22.70
N SER A 597 5.09 -20.28 21.90
CA SER A 597 3.88 -20.89 21.33
C SER A 597 4.12 -21.32 19.88
N ASP A 598 3.26 -22.20 19.36
CA ASP A 598 3.31 -22.64 17.98
C ASP A 598 3.07 -21.44 17.02
N PRO A 599 3.99 -21.14 16.11
CA PRO A 599 3.90 -20.01 15.20
C PRO A 599 2.75 -20.13 14.17
N ASP A 600 2.22 -21.34 13.99
CA ASP A 600 1.14 -21.60 13.04
C ASP A 600 -0.26 -21.45 13.67
N ARG A 601 -0.36 -21.18 14.97
CA ARG A 601 -1.63 -21.01 15.70
C ARG A 601 -1.93 -19.53 15.99
N PRO A 602 -3.21 -19.16 16.29
CA PRO A 602 -3.55 -17.83 16.81
C PRO A 602 -2.75 -17.45 18.06
N ILE A 603 -2.67 -16.13 18.37
CA ILE A 603 -1.99 -15.62 19.58
C ILE A 603 -2.53 -16.30 20.85
N GLY A 604 -3.84 -16.53 20.89
CA GLY A 604 -4.51 -17.26 21.95
C GLY A 604 -5.96 -17.56 21.57
N SER A 605 -6.46 -18.67 22.11
CA SER A 605 -7.83 -19.14 21.91
C SER A 605 -8.45 -19.47 23.27
N PHE A 606 -9.55 -18.80 23.63
CA PHE A 606 -10.14 -18.88 24.95
C PHE A 606 -11.63 -19.17 24.87
N LEU A 607 -12.11 -20.02 25.77
CA LEU A 607 -13.53 -20.25 26.01
C LEU A 607 -13.93 -19.65 27.37
N PHE A 608 -14.70 -18.57 27.37
CA PHE A 608 -15.19 -17.89 28.55
C PHE A 608 -16.56 -18.44 28.99
N LEU A 609 -16.60 -19.09 30.11
CA LEU A 609 -17.80 -19.67 30.71
C LEU A 609 -18.31 -18.79 31.84
N GLY A 610 -19.62 -18.73 32.02
CA GLY A 610 -20.20 -18.05 33.17
C GLY A 610 -21.50 -17.34 32.88
N PRO A 611 -22.19 -16.82 33.91
CA PRO A 611 -23.48 -16.14 33.77
C PRO A 611 -23.34 -14.84 32.97
N THR A 612 -24.47 -14.29 32.57
CA THR A 612 -24.52 -13.01 31.85
C THR A 612 -24.13 -11.86 32.77
N GLY A 613 -23.41 -10.85 32.25
CA GLY A 613 -23.13 -9.62 32.99
C GLY A 613 -21.96 -9.69 33.99
N VAL A 614 -21.10 -10.71 33.92
CA VAL A 614 -19.90 -10.87 34.77
C VAL A 614 -18.58 -10.31 34.19
N GLY A 615 -18.63 -9.70 32.99
CA GLY A 615 -17.46 -9.04 32.40
C GLY A 615 -16.81 -9.77 31.23
N LYS A 616 -17.33 -10.90 30.71
CA LYS A 616 -16.75 -11.67 29.57
C LYS A 616 -16.45 -10.78 28.34
N THR A 617 -17.45 -10.02 27.89
CA THR A 617 -17.29 -9.11 26.74
C THR A 617 -16.41 -7.90 27.08
N GLU A 618 -16.40 -7.46 28.33
CA GLU A 618 -15.57 -6.32 28.76
C GLU A 618 -14.08 -6.67 28.77
N LEU A 619 -13.72 -7.89 29.18
CA LEU A 619 -12.34 -8.37 29.07
C LEU A 619 -11.86 -8.42 27.60
N ALA A 620 -12.74 -8.85 26.67
CA ALA A 620 -12.42 -8.84 25.24
C ALA A 620 -12.18 -7.43 24.70
N LYS A 621 -12.97 -6.44 25.13
CA LYS A 621 -12.78 -5.02 24.77
C LYS A 621 -11.51 -4.45 25.39
N ALA A 622 -11.25 -4.69 26.66
CA ALA A 622 -10.07 -4.24 27.35
C ALA A 622 -8.80 -4.78 26.69
N LEU A 623 -8.84 -6.04 26.23
CA LEU A 623 -7.74 -6.64 25.46
C LEU A 623 -7.53 -5.96 24.11
N ALA A 624 -8.61 -5.71 23.36
CA ALA A 624 -8.53 -5.04 22.06
C ALA A 624 -7.95 -3.63 22.21
N GLU A 625 -8.41 -2.87 23.20
CA GLU A 625 -7.91 -1.53 23.48
C GLU A 625 -6.44 -1.55 23.89
N TYR A 626 -6.06 -2.46 24.78
CA TYR A 626 -4.69 -2.46 25.31
C TYR A 626 -3.66 -2.97 24.31
N LEU A 627 -3.99 -4.05 23.58
CA LEU A 627 -3.05 -4.66 22.63
C LEU A 627 -3.00 -3.96 21.28
N PHE A 628 -4.14 -3.38 20.86
CA PHE A 628 -4.30 -2.79 19.54
C PHE A 628 -4.73 -1.31 19.57
N ASP A 629 -4.62 -0.64 20.73
CA ASP A 629 -4.91 0.78 21.00
C ASP A 629 -6.33 1.24 20.59
N THR A 630 -7.26 0.32 20.32
CA THR A 630 -8.64 0.66 19.97
C THR A 630 -9.61 -0.47 20.25
N GLU A 631 -10.73 -0.17 20.87
CA GLU A 631 -11.85 -1.13 21.00
C GLU A 631 -12.41 -1.59 19.64
N ARG A 632 -12.20 -0.79 18.58
CA ARG A 632 -12.64 -1.13 17.21
C ARG A 632 -11.83 -2.27 16.57
N ALA A 633 -10.71 -2.67 17.18
CA ALA A 633 -9.98 -3.87 16.79
C ALA A 633 -10.67 -5.17 17.25
N MET A 634 -11.85 -5.09 17.88
CA MET A 634 -12.67 -6.25 18.22
C MET A 634 -13.69 -6.53 17.10
N VAL A 635 -13.64 -7.74 16.55
CA VAL A 635 -14.63 -8.29 15.61
C VAL A 635 -15.60 -9.13 16.42
N ARG A 636 -16.83 -8.63 16.62
CA ARG A 636 -17.86 -9.37 17.35
C ARG A 636 -18.82 -10.06 16.39
N ILE A 637 -19.02 -11.34 16.58
CA ILE A 637 -19.97 -12.18 15.83
C ILE A 637 -20.85 -12.91 16.82
N ASP A 638 -22.16 -12.70 16.71
CA ASP A 638 -23.16 -13.37 17.53
C ASP A 638 -23.53 -14.72 16.89
N MET A 639 -23.22 -15.82 17.56
CA MET A 639 -23.43 -17.15 17.02
C MET A 639 -24.91 -17.56 16.97
N SER A 640 -25.80 -16.81 17.61
CA SER A 640 -27.25 -17.00 17.47
C SER A 640 -27.76 -16.71 16.03
N GLU A 641 -27.02 -15.92 15.24
CA GLU A 641 -27.30 -15.69 13.82
C GLU A 641 -26.83 -16.85 12.90
N TYR A 642 -26.05 -17.80 13.45
CA TYR A 642 -25.42 -18.90 12.71
C TYR A 642 -25.91 -20.29 13.15
N MET A 643 -27.17 -20.38 13.53
CA MET A 643 -27.82 -21.62 13.93
C MET A 643 -28.16 -22.54 12.77
N GLU A 644 -28.33 -21.99 11.58
CA GLU A 644 -28.67 -22.73 10.35
C GLU A 644 -27.44 -22.96 9.45
N LYS A 645 -27.45 -24.08 8.74
CA LYS A 645 -26.36 -24.48 7.84
C LYS A 645 -26.05 -23.42 6.77
N PHE A 646 -27.04 -22.76 6.22
CA PHE A 646 -26.84 -21.70 5.22
C PHE A 646 -26.17 -20.45 5.79
N SER A 647 -26.43 -20.13 7.04
CA SER A 647 -25.80 -18.98 7.71
C SER A 647 -24.28 -19.16 7.87
N VAL A 648 -23.81 -20.41 7.97
CA VAL A 648 -22.37 -20.72 8.10
C VAL A 648 -21.57 -20.22 6.88
N GLN A 649 -22.16 -20.26 5.68
CA GLN A 649 -21.52 -19.74 4.47
C GLN A 649 -21.27 -18.22 4.54
N ARG A 650 -22.03 -17.47 5.32
CA ARG A 650 -21.80 -16.03 5.54
C ARG A 650 -20.49 -15.75 6.29
N LEU A 651 -19.97 -16.71 7.06
CA LEU A 651 -18.70 -16.55 7.77
C LEU A 651 -17.49 -16.57 6.81
N ILE A 652 -17.53 -17.49 5.82
CA ILE A 652 -16.41 -17.76 4.91
C ILE A 652 -16.62 -17.21 3.49
N GLY A 653 -17.86 -16.82 3.15
CA GLY A 653 -18.25 -16.41 1.81
C GLY A 653 -18.98 -17.53 1.03
N ALA A 654 -19.82 -17.14 0.08
CA ALA A 654 -20.54 -18.05 -0.77
C ALA A 654 -19.60 -18.69 -1.82
N PRO A 655 -19.79 -19.97 -2.17
CA PRO A 655 -19.02 -20.60 -3.25
C PRO A 655 -19.38 -20.02 -4.63
N PRO A 656 -18.52 -20.21 -5.66
CA PRO A 656 -18.75 -19.68 -6.99
C PRO A 656 -20.13 -20.08 -7.55
N GLY A 657 -20.86 -19.11 -8.10
CA GLY A 657 -22.17 -19.30 -8.70
C GLY A 657 -23.36 -19.11 -7.75
N TYR A 658 -23.15 -18.81 -6.46
CA TYR A 658 -24.19 -18.46 -5.50
C TYR A 658 -24.29 -16.97 -5.28
N VAL A 659 -25.48 -16.47 -4.88
CA VAL A 659 -25.73 -15.08 -4.53
C VAL A 659 -24.87 -14.70 -3.32
N GLY A 660 -24.15 -13.56 -3.40
CA GLY A 660 -23.23 -13.10 -2.35
C GLY A 660 -21.77 -13.57 -2.52
N TYR A 661 -21.41 -14.20 -3.63
CA TYR A 661 -20.01 -14.59 -3.92
C TYR A 661 -19.03 -13.40 -3.90
N ASP A 662 -19.43 -12.26 -4.43
CA ASP A 662 -18.59 -11.05 -4.50
C ASP A 662 -18.46 -10.30 -3.16
N GLU A 663 -19.35 -10.56 -2.20
CA GLU A 663 -19.37 -9.85 -0.90
C GLU A 663 -18.31 -10.37 0.09
N GLY A 664 -17.77 -11.58 -0.14
CA GLY A 664 -16.84 -12.23 0.78
C GLY A 664 -17.51 -12.74 2.06
N GLY A 665 -16.75 -13.40 2.94
CA GLY A 665 -17.24 -13.88 4.23
C GLY A 665 -17.09 -12.84 5.34
N GLN A 666 -18.05 -12.71 6.24
CA GLN A 666 -18.01 -11.74 7.35
C GLN A 666 -16.77 -11.91 8.23
N LEU A 667 -16.43 -13.14 8.61
CA LEU A 667 -15.26 -13.43 9.43
C LEU A 667 -13.96 -13.26 8.62
N THR A 668 -13.90 -13.87 7.45
CA THR A 668 -12.69 -13.88 6.62
C THR A 668 -12.34 -12.47 6.13
N GLU A 669 -13.32 -11.68 5.70
CA GLU A 669 -13.09 -10.32 5.22
C GLU A 669 -12.72 -9.36 6.35
N ALA A 670 -13.35 -9.51 7.54
CA ALA A 670 -13.00 -8.70 8.70
C ALA A 670 -11.56 -8.94 9.15
N VAL A 671 -11.11 -10.20 9.21
CA VAL A 671 -9.74 -10.56 9.60
C VAL A 671 -8.73 -10.22 8.49
N ARG A 672 -9.09 -10.40 7.22
CA ARG A 672 -8.24 -9.98 6.10
C ARG A 672 -7.92 -8.48 6.13
N ARG A 673 -8.93 -7.66 6.45
CA ARG A 673 -8.75 -6.20 6.58
C ARG A 673 -8.04 -5.80 7.87
N ARG A 674 -8.19 -6.58 8.94
CA ARG A 674 -7.58 -6.32 10.25
C ARG A 674 -7.05 -7.61 10.84
N PRO A 675 -5.85 -8.06 10.41
CA PRO A 675 -5.26 -9.32 10.90
C PRO A 675 -4.98 -9.31 12.41
N TYR A 676 -4.71 -8.12 12.97
CA TYR A 676 -4.51 -7.91 14.40
C TYR A 676 -5.83 -7.48 15.05
N SER A 677 -6.59 -8.46 15.53
CA SER A 677 -7.90 -8.24 16.12
C SER A 677 -8.21 -9.25 17.22
N VAL A 678 -9.13 -8.86 18.10
CA VAL A 678 -9.81 -9.77 19.03
C VAL A 678 -11.10 -10.23 18.38
N ILE A 679 -11.21 -11.50 18.08
CA ILE A 679 -12.41 -12.10 17.50
C ILE A 679 -13.25 -12.62 18.65
N LEU A 680 -14.40 -12.02 18.88
CA LEU A 680 -15.36 -12.42 19.90
C LEU A 680 -16.51 -13.17 19.25
N LEU A 681 -16.57 -14.50 19.48
CA LEU A 681 -17.69 -15.34 19.08
C LEU A 681 -18.63 -15.49 20.28
N ASP A 682 -19.72 -14.73 20.26
CA ASP A 682 -20.65 -14.65 21.40
C ASP A 682 -21.69 -15.78 21.30
N GLU A 683 -22.01 -16.41 22.45
CA GLU A 683 -22.98 -17.53 22.59
C GLU A 683 -22.64 -18.73 21.65
N ILE A 684 -21.41 -19.19 21.71
CA ILE A 684 -20.87 -20.24 20.81
C ILE A 684 -21.67 -21.55 20.85
N GLU A 685 -22.35 -21.86 21.96
CA GLU A 685 -23.21 -23.04 22.11
C GLU A 685 -24.41 -23.04 21.17
N LYS A 686 -24.80 -21.89 20.62
CA LYS A 686 -25.92 -21.77 19.69
C LYS A 686 -25.53 -22.02 18.23
N ALA A 687 -24.23 -22.06 17.93
CA ALA A 687 -23.73 -22.21 16.59
C ALA A 687 -24.08 -23.58 15.97
N HIS A 688 -24.31 -23.58 14.65
CA HIS A 688 -24.45 -24.83 13.89
C HIS A 688 -23.17 -25.68 13.98
N PRO A 689 -23.25 -27.02 14.01
CA PRO A 689 -22.09 -27.91 14.07
C PRO A 689 -21.00 -27.66 13.03
N ASP A 690 -21.35 -27.18 11.84
CA ASP A 690 -20.38 -26.84 10.78
C ASP A 690 -19.51 -25.64 11.13
N VAL A 691 -19.94 -24.73 12.02
CA VAL A 691 -19.10 -23.63 12.51
C VAL A 691 -17.89 -24.17 13.27
N PHE A 692 -18.07 -25.21 14.07
CA PHE A 692 -16.96 -25.83 14.80
C PHE A 692 -15.93 -26.45 13.85
N ASN A 693 -16.36 -27.00 12.71
CA ASN A 693 -15.42 -27.55 11.71
C ASN A 693 -14.56 -26.43 11.08
N ILE A 694 -15.13 -25.24 10.87
CA ILE A 694 -14.37 -24.06 10.41
C ILE A 694 -13.40 -23.60 11.50
N LEU A 695 -13.86 -23.50 12.74
CA LEU A 695 -13.01 -23.07 13.85
C LEU A 695 -11.88 -24.04 14.14
N LEU A 696 -12.07 -25.35 13.96
CA LEU A 696 -10.99 -26.32 14.08
C LEU A 696 -9.84 -26.00 13.14
N GLN A 697 -10.11 -25.65 11.88
CA GLN A 697 -9.07 -25.26 10.92
C GLN A 697 -8.34 -23.99 11.37
N VAL A 698 -9.08 -23.01 11.90
CA VAL A 698 -8.49 -21.77 12.41
C VAL A 698 -7.62 -22.00 13.63
N LEU A 699 -8.07 -22.86 14.58
CA LEU A 699 -7.37 -23.15 15.82
C LEU A 699 -6.12 -24.03 15.62
N ASP A 700 -6.12 -24.88 14.58
CA ASP A 700 -4.98 -25.77 14.28
C ASP A 700 -3.93 -25.12 13.38
N ASP A 701 -4.39 -24.62 12.22
CA ASP A 701 -3.52 -24.13 11.14
C ASP A 701 -3.35 -22.60 11.16
N GLY A 702 -4.07 -21.86 12.03
CA GLY A 702 -4.09 -20.40 12.07
C GLY A 702 -4.49 -19.75 10.76
N ARG A 703 -5.21 -20.46 9.90
CA ARG A 703 -5.64 -19.97 8.57
C ARG A 703 -7.00 -20.52 8.19
N LEU A 704 -7.68 -19.81 7.31
CA LEU A 704 -8.97 -20.22 6.78
C LEU A 704 -9.06 -19.82 5.30
N THR A 705 -9.50 -20.74 4.45
CA THR A 705 -9.73 -20.46 3.04
C THR A 705 -11.14 -19.93 2.85
N ASP A 706 -11.28 -18.75 2.23
CA ASP A 706 -12.58 -18.14 1.95
C ASP A 706 -13.30 -18.80 0.75
N GLY A 707 -14.55 -18.40 0.50
CA GLY A 707 -15.34 -18.90 -0.62
C GLY A 707 -14.80 -18.56 -2.00
N GLN A 708 -13.83 -17.64 -2.08
CA GLN A 708 -13.14 -17.26 -3.33
C GLN A 708 -11.79 -17.98 -3.50
N GLY A 709 -11.41 -18.86 -2.57
CA GLY A 709 -10.17 -19.62 -2.61
C GLY A 709 -8.96 -18.87 -2.00
N ARG A 710 -9.15 -17.69 -1.42
CA ARG A 710 -8.07 -16.93 -0.77
C ARG A 710 -7.82 -17.45 0.63
N VAL A 711 -6.56 -17.58 1.02
CA VAL A 711 -6.16 -17.99 2.36
C VAL A 711 -6.05 -16.76 3.27
N VAL A 712 -6.84 -16.74 4.34
CA VAL A 712 -6.84 -15.67 5.35
C VAL A 712 -6.10 -16.18 6.60
N SER A 713 -5.10 -15.41 7.06
CA SER A 713 -4.30 -15.73 8.23
C SER A 713 -4.96 -15.23 9.51
N PHE A 714 -5.06 -16.09 10.52
CA PHE A 714 -5.54 -15.80 11.87
C PHE A 714 -4.42 -15.83 12.93
N LYS A 715 -3.16 -16.02 12.51
CA LYS A 715 -2.01 -16.17 13.41
C LYS A 715 -1.81 -14.96 14.33
N ASN A 716 -2.24 -13.78 13.90
CA ASN A 716 -2.14 -12.54 14.64
C ASN A 716 -3.43 -12.15 15.39
N ALA A 717 -4.44 -13.02 15.40
CA ALA A 717 -5.71 -12.78 16.07
C ALA A 717 -5.76 -13.48 17.44
N ILE A 718 -6.57 -12.92 18.34
CA ILE A 718 -6.96 -13.56 19.61
C ILE A 718 -8.42 -13.99 19.45
N ILE A 719 -8.70 -15.27 19.70
CA ILE A 719 -10.04 -15.84 19.55
C ILE A 719 -10.66 -16.02 20.95
N ILE A 720 -11.75 -15.35 21.18
CA ILE A 720 -12.52 -15.45 22.43
C ILE A 720 -13.91 -15.96 22.08
N MET A 721 -14.28 -17.06 22.67
CA MET A 721 -15.61 -17.65 22.57
C MET A 721 -16.33 -17.48 23.91
N THR A 722 -17.53 -16.96 23.94
CA THR A 722 -18.31 -16.88 25.18
C THR A 722 -19.43 -17.90 25.19
N SER A 723 -19.69 -18.45 26.36
CA SER A 723 -20.78 -19.38 26.56
C SER A 723 -21.46 -19.18 27.93
N ASN A 724 -22.76 -19.44 27.97
CA ASN A 724 -23.56 -19.43 29.19
C ASN A 724 -23.77 -20.86 29.78
N ILE A 725 -23.09 -21.86 29.21
CA ILE A 725 -23.12 -23.25 29.69
C ILE A 725 -22.58 -23.31 31.12
N GLY A 726 -23.23 -24.12 31.97
CA GLY A 726 -22.83 -24.27 33.38
C GLY A 726 -23.17 -23.06 34.26
N SER A 727 -23.86 -22.04 33.75
CA SER A 727 -24.21 -20.85 34.54
C SER A 727 -25.08 -21.18 35.77
N GLN A 728 -25.90 -22.23 35.72
CA GLN A 728 -26.64 -22.70 36.87
C GLN A 728 -25.73 -23.37 37.91
N THR A 729 -24.86 -24.25 37.45
CA THR A 729 -23.88 -24.91 38.33
C THR A 729 -22.95 -23.90 39.02
N ILE A 730 -22.55 -22.85 38.33
CA ILE A 730 -21.71 -21.75 38.88
C ILE A 730 -22.50 -20.96 39.94
N ARG A 731 -23.77 -20.68 39.70
CA ARG A 731 -24.63 -19.95 40.65
C ARG A 731 -24.93 -20.79 41.90
N ASP A 732 -25.23 -22.06 41.71
CA ASP A 732 -25.55 -22.97 42.82
C ASP A 732 -24.29 -23.13 43.72
N PHE A 733 -23.11 -23.32 43.11
CA PHE A 733 -21.85 -23.38 43.85
C PHE A 733 -21.55 -22.07 44.62
N ALA A 734 -21.79 -20.91 44.02
CA ALA A 734 -21.60 -19.63 44.68
C ALA A 734 -22.62 -19.37 45.79
N ALA A 735 -23.89 -19.82 45.63
CA ALA A 735 -24.93 -19.70 46.63
C ALA A 735 -24.65 -20.57 47.87
N ASP A 736 -24.22 -21.83 47.67
CA ASP A 736 -23.81 -22.72 48.72
C ASP A 736 -22.62 -22.16 49.53
N ALA A 737 -21.65 -21.58 48.85
CA ALA A 737 -20.51 -20.93 49.49
C ALA A 737 -20.91 -19.68 50.31
N GLN A 738 -21.90 -18.90 49.83
CA GLN A 738 -22.42 -17.73 50.54
C GLN A 738 -23.26 -18.12 51.79
N GLU A 739 -24.02 -19.19 51.72
CA GLU A 739 -24.80 -19.69 52.80
C GLU A 739 -23.91 -20.20 53.93
N GLU A 740 -22.85 -20.96 53.62
CA GLU A 740 -21.83 -21.40 54.55
C GLU A 740 -21.07 -20.20 55.21
N ALA A 741 -20.79 -19.14 54.45
CA ALA A 741 -20.20 -17.92 54.96
C ALA A 741 -21.09 -17.21 55.98
N LYS A 742 -22.37 -17.07 55.69
CA LYS A 742 -23.34 -16.46 56.58
C LYS A 742 -23.52 -17.26 57.88
N GLU A 743 -23.55 -18.57 57.83
CA GLU A 743 -23.63 -19.42 59.03
C GLU A 743 -22.41 -19.30 59.94
N GLN A 744 -21.23 -19.00 59.44
CA GLN A 744 -19.97 -18.83 60.16
C GLN A 744 -19.68 -17.38 60.59
N GLY A 745 -20.50 -16.39 60.15
CA GLY A 745 -20.30 -15.00 60.50
C GLY A 745 -19.06 -14.33 59.90
N ALA A 746 -18.54 -14.87 58.80
CA ALA A 746 -17.33 -14.45 58.09
C ALA A 746 -17.69 -13.84 56.71
N THR A 747 -16.78 -13.01 56.18
CA THR A 747 -16.88 -12.58 54.77
C THR A 747 -16.47 -13.70 53.81
N MET A 748 -16.92 -13.65 52.56
CA MET A 748 -16.57 -14.67 51.54
C MET A 748 -15.07 -14.84 51.35
N GLY A 749 -14.29 -13.76 51.50
CA GLY A 749 -12.81 -13.78 51.41
C GLY A 749 -12.16 -14.47 52.60
N ASP A 750 -12.64 -14.19 53.82
CA ASP A 750 -12.15 -14.80 55.04
C ASP A 750 -12.47 -16.29 55.05
N LEU A 751 -13.66 -16.67 54.53
CA LEU A 751 -14.07 -18.09 54.52
C LEU A 751 -13.24 -18.93 53.53
N VAL A 752 -12.94 -18.40 52.35
CA VAL A 752 -12.04 -19.10 51.41
C VAL A 752 -10.66 -19.31 52.04
N GLN A 753 -10.16 -18.35 52.79
CA GLN A 753 -8.89 -18.39 53.44
C GLN A 753 -8.89 -19.30 54.67
N ASP A 754 -9.95 -19.29 55.48
CA ASP A 754 -10.16 -20.15 56.63
C ASP A 754 -10.52 -21.60 56.25
N MET A 755 -11.32 -21.82 55.17
CA MET A 755 -11.58 -23.15 54.62
C MET A 755 -10.31 -23.77 54.01
N MET A 756 -9.46 -23.01 53.40
CA MET A 756 -8.12 -23.49 52.93
C MET A 756 -7.22 -23.93 54.10
N GLN A 757 -7.39 -23.33 55.28
CA GLN A 757 -6.58 -23.65 56.48
C GLN A 757 -7.21 -24.70 57.42
N ALA A 758 -8.55 -24.75 57.54
CA ALA A 758 -9.29 -25.58 58.47
C ALA A 758 -9.77 -26.92 57.90
N ASP A 759 -10.24 -26.98 56.65
CA ASP A 759 -10.68 -28.21 55.96
C ASP A 759 -10.31 -28.20 54.46
N ALA A 760 -9.02 -28.21 54.22
CA ALA A 760 -8.52 -28.24 52.82
C ALA A 760 -9.01 -29.46 52.02
N ALA A 761 -9.37 -30.57 52.69
CA ALA A 761 -9.87 -31.75 52.03
C ALA A 761 -11.33 -31.64 51.60
N GLY A 762 -12.19 -30.98 52.39
CA GLY A 762 -13.60 -30.72 52.06
C GLY A 762 -13.74 -29.72 50.93
N PHE A 763 -12.97 -28.64 50.97
CA PHE A 763 -12.91 -27.64 49.88
C PHE A 763 -12.39 -28.23 48.58
N ALA A 764 -11.31 -28.99 48.63
CA ALA A 764 -10.78 -29.66 47.45
C ALA A 764 -11.78 -30.64 46.84
N LYS A 765 -12.56 -31.35 47.67
CA LYS A 765 -13.60 -32.24 47.19
C LYS A 765 -14.73 -31.48 46.47
N LYS A 766 -15.25 -30.40 47.08
CA LYS A 766 -16.29 -29.56 46.47
C LYS A 766 -15.81 -28.92 45.15
N MET A 767 -14.60 -28.45 45.15
CA MET A 767 -14.00 -27.88 43.90
C MET A 767 -13.84 -28.97 42.82
N ALA A 768 -13.46 -30.18 43.18
CA ALA A 768 -13.38 -31.32 42.27
C ALA A 768 -14.77 -31.73 41.71
N GLU A 769 -15.81 -31.72 42.56
CA GLU A 769 -17.19 -31.98 42.15
C GLU A 769 -17.72 -30.88 41.19
N PHE A 770 -17.44 -29.61 41.49
CA PHE A 770 -17.74 -28.48 40.60
C PHE A 770 -17.01 -28.62 39.25
N GLN A 771 -15.73 -28.89 39.26
CA GLN A 771 -14.94 -29.08 38.03
C GLN A 771 -15.49 -30.27 37.23
N ALA A 772 -15.85 -31.38 37.87
CA ALA A 772 -16.41 -32.54 37.19
C ALA A 772 -17.75 -32.22 36.55
N ALA A 773 -18.67 -31.53 37.25
CA ALA A 773 -19.95 -31.08 36.70
C ALA A 773 -19.79 -30.11 35.53
N MET A 774 -18.83 -29.19 35.61
CA MET A 774 -18.50 -28.28 34.51
C MET A 774 -17.97 -29.02 33.29
N GLN A 775 -17.05 -29.98 33.48
CA GLN A 775 -16.56 -30.80 32.41
C GLN A 775 -17.63 -31.67 31.73
N GLU A 776 -18.57 -32.20 32.51
CA GLU A 776 -19.72 -32.96 31.99
C GLU A 776 -20.62 -32.08 31.11
N ASN A 777 -20.96 -30.87 31.58
CA ASN A 777 -21.72 -29.89 30.79
C ASN A 777 -21.03 -29.51 29.49
N LEU A 778 -19.68 -29.31 29.51
CA LEU A 778 -18.91 -29.01 28.33
C LEU A 778 -18.87 -30.16 27.32
N ARG A 779 -18.67 -31.40 27.82
CA ARG A 779 -18.65 -32.59 26.96
C ARG A 779 -20.01 -32.93 26.36
N ALA A 780 -21.11 -32.56 27.03
CA ALA A 780 -22.46 -32.73 26.51
C ALA A 780 -22.73 -31.78 25.33
N THR A 781 -22.07 -30.63 25.26
CA THR A 781 -22.35 -29.60 24.25
C THR A 781 -21.26 -29.58 23.16
N PHE A 782 -19.98 -29.69 23.52
CA PHE A 782 -18.86 -29.56 22.60
C PHE A 782 -18.17 -30.91 22.37
N ARG A 783 -17.70 -31.14 21.14
CA ARG A 783 -16.91 -32.32 20.83
C ARG A 783 -15.55 -32.25 21.52
N PRO A 784 -15.02 -33.37 22.01
CA PRO A 784 -13.71 -33.40 22.69
C PRO A 784 -12.57 -32.85 21.84
N GLU A 785 -12.58 -33.11 20.53
CA GLU A 785 -11.57 -32.60 19.59
C GLU A 785 -11.54 -31.07 19.53
N PHE A 786 -12.68 -30.40 19.67
CA PHE A 786 -12.76 -28.95 19.72
C PHE A 786 -12.21 -28.37 21.03
N LEU A 787 -12.60 -28.97 22.17
CA LEU A 787 -12.12 -28.53 23.49
C LEU A 787 -10.59 -28.70 23.62
N ASN A 788 -10.01 -29.73 23.02
CA ASN A 788 -8.56 -29.98 23.05
C ASN A 788 -7.73 -28.99 22.20
N ARG A 789 -8.37 -28.18 21.36
CA ARG A 789 -7.70 -27.17 20.50
C ARG A 789 -7.74 -25.77 21.09
N ILE A 790 -8.55 -25.57 22.12
CA ILE A 790 -8.66 -24.32 22.87
C ILE A 790 -7.49 -24.26 23.86
N ASP A 791 -6.78 -23.13 23.91
CA ASP A 791 -5.63 -22.96 24.80
C ASP A 791 -6.05 -22.96 26.27
N ASP A 792 -7.19 -22.30 26.61
CA ASP A 792 -7.68 -22.31 27.98
C ASP A 792 -9.22 -22.15 28.05
N VAL A 793 -9.83 -22.81 29.04
CA VAL A 793 -11.25 -22.71 29.35
C VAL A 793 -11.41 -21.99 30.68
N ILE A 794 -11.88 -20.75 30.62
CA ILE A 794 -11.85 -19.83 31.74
C ILE A 794 -13.26 -19.64 32.30
N THR A 795 -13.41 -19.91 33.60
CA THR A 795 -14.70 -19.75 34.28
C THR A 795 -14.78 -18.39 34.97
N PHE A 796 -15.74 -17.55 34.56
CA PHE A 796 -16.01 -16.26 35.19
C PHE A 796 -16.86 -16.46 36.43
N LYS A 797 -16.41 -15.92 37.56
CA LYS A 797 -17.08 -16.00 38.86
C LYS A 797 -18.24 -14.99 38.91
N PRO A 798 -19.29 -15.26 39.66
CA PRO A 798 -20.31 -14.26 39.98
C PRO A 798 -19.65 -13.07 40.72
N LEU A 799 -20.22 -11.88 40.50
CA LEU A 799 -19.69 -10.65 41.09
C LEU A 799 -20.14 -10.53 42.56
N SER A 800 -19.22 -10.15 43.44
CA SER A 800 -19.53 -9.79 44.82
C SER A 800 -20.09 -8.35 44.92
N SER A 801 -20.68 -7.98 46.07
CA SER A 801 -21.16 -6.61 46.29
C SER A 801 -20.06 -5.58 46.15
N GLU A 802 -18.87 -5.83 46.67
CA GLU A 802 -17.69 -4.96 46.54
C GLU A 802 -17.27 -4.77 45.08
N ASN A 803 -17.34 -5.84 44.28
CA ASN A 803 -17.05 -5.78 42.85
C ASN A 803 -18.06 -4.89 42.12
N ILE A 804 -19.33 -4.92 42.52
CA ILE A 804 -20.38 -4.14 41.92
C ILE A 804 -20.21 -2.64 42.25
N GLU A 805 -19.88 -2.30 43.51
CA GLU A 805 -19.54 -0.93 43.89
C GLU A 805 -18.37 -0.39 43.10
N SER A 806 -17.33 -1.20 42.93
CA SER A 806 -16.16 -0.86 42.07
C SER A 806 -16.58 -0.61 40.61
N ILE A 807 -17.49 -1.41 40.07
CA ILE A 807 -18.01 -1.24 38.69
C ILE A 807 -18.85 0.06 38.61
N VAL A 808 -19.67 0.38 39.64
CA VAL A 808 -20.38 1.66 39.71
C VAL A 808 -19.38 2.81 39.64
N ALA A 809 -18.34 2.77 40.48
CA ALA A 809 -17.32 3.82 40.52
C ALA A 809 -16.62 4.01 39.15
N LEU A 810 -16.34 2.92 38.40
CA LEU A 810 -15.79 2.99 37.05
C LEU A 810 -16.78 3.66 36.08
N GLN A 811 -18.06 3.29 36.09
CA GLN A 811 -19.07 3.89 35.24
C GLN A 811 -19.28 5.38 35.55
N ILE A 812 -19.24 5.76 36.79
CA ILE A 812 -19.33 7.15 37.21
C ILE A 812 -18.11 7.95 36.71
N LYS A 813 -16.91 7.37 36.78
CA LYS A 813 -15.70 8.00 36.24
C LYS A 813 -15.82 8.31 34.75
N ASP A 814 -16.45 7.43 33.96
CA ASP A 814 -16.73 7.69 32.54
C ASP A 814 -17.73 8.84 32.33
N VAL A 815 -18.69 9.00 33.25
CA VAL A 815 -19.62 10.14 33.22
C VAL A 815 -18.90 11.42 33.62
N GLN A 816 -18.07 11.38 34.66
CA GLN A 816 -17.24 12.52 35.10
C GLN A 816 -16.34 13.00 33.98
N ALA A 817 -15.66 12.11 33.24
CA ALA A 817 -14.81 12.47 32.11
C ALA A 817 -15.59 13.23 31.03
N ARG A 818 -16.82 12.81 30.70
CA ARG A 818 -17.67 13.52 29.72
C ARG A 818 -18.16 14.88 30.21
N LEU A 819 -18.38 15.03 31.51
CA LEU A 819 -18.78 16.31 32.11
C LEU A 819 -17.62 17.27 32.27
N ALA A 820 -16.39 16.76 32.45
CA ALA A 820 -15.17 17.57 32.54
C ALA A 820 -14.91 18.36 31.24
N ASP A 821 -15.29 17.83 30.07
CA ASP A 821 -15.23 18.56 28.79
C ASP A 821 -16.08 19.85 28.79
N ARG A 822 -17.11 19.86 29.64
CA ARG A 822 -17.99 21.03 29.86
C ARG A 822 -17.66 21.80 31.14
N ARG A 823 -16.54 21.50 31.80
CA ARG A 823 -16.11 22.05 33.06
C ARG A 823 -17.12 21.90 34.19
N ILE A 824 -17.89 20.79 34.19
CA ILE A 824 -18.83 20.45 35.23
C ILE A 824 -18.22 19.37 36.11
N GLU A 825 -18.16 19.57 37.42
CA GLU A 825 -17.68 18.58 38.39
C GLU A 825 -18.85 17.75 38.90
N LEU A 826 -18.76 16.43 38.77
CA LEU A 826 -19.73 15.47 39.33
C LEU A 826 -19.15 14.81 40.59
N GLU A 827 -19.78 14.98 41.74
CA GLU A 827 -19.47 14.26 42.97
C GLU A 827 -20.59 13.23 43.30
N MET A 828 -20.20 12.00 43.60
CA MET A 828 -21.12 10.98 44.08
C MET A 828 -20.88 10.73 45.55
N LYS A 829 -21.95 10.77 46.37
CA LYS A 829 -21.86 10.38 47.79
C LYS A 829 -21.79 8.88 47.95
N PRO A 830 -21.09 8.35 48.98
CA PRO A 830 -20.99 6.91 49.20
C PRO A 830 -22.36 6.19 49.26
N ALA A 831 -23.35 6.81 49.90
CA ALA A 831 -24.72 6.25 49.97
C ALA A 831 -25.37 6.06 48.60
N ALA A 832 -25.15 6.99 47.66
CA ALA A 832 -25.64 6.86 46.31
C ALA A 832 -24.93 5.74 45.52
N ILE A 833 -23.62 5.53 45.74
CA ILE A 833 -22.87 4.42 45.14
C ILE A 833 -23.37 3.08 45.64
N GLU A 834 -23.61 2.95 46.96
CA GLU A 834 -24.13 1.74 47.60
C GLU A 834 -25.55 1.42 47.11
N SER A 835 -26.44 2.42 47.05
CA SER A 835 -27.77 2.26 46.51
C SER A 835 -27.78 1.81 45.05
N LEU A 836 -26.91 2.42 44.20
CA LEU A 836 -26.74 2.03 42.79
C LEU A 836 -26.24 0.58 42.67
N ALA A 837 -25.32 0.18 43.55
CA ALA A 837 -24.82 -1.19 43.57
C ALA A 837 -25.90 -2.20 43.91
N ILE A 838 -26.76 -1.91 44.91
CA ILE A 838 -27.85 -2.78 45.34
C ILE A 838 -28.95 -2.87 44.27
N ASP A 839 -29.40 -1.70 43.77
CA ASP A 839 -30.51 -1.62 42.81
C ASP A 839 -30.11 -2.07 41.40
N GLY A 840 -28.84 -1.94 41.06
CA GLY A 840 -28.29 -2.27 39.74
C GLY A 840 -27.86 -3.72 39.59
N PHE A 841 -27.89 -4.50 40.64
CA PHE A 841 -27.49 -5.92 40.59
C PHE A 841 -28.73 -6.82 40.46
N ASP A 842 -28.66 -7.74 39.52
CA ASP A 842 -29.64 -8.79 39.33
C ASP A 842 -28.94 -10.15 39.38
N PRO A 843 -29.43 -11.09 40.24
CA PRO A 843 -28.81 -12.42 40.36
C PRO A 843 -28.74 -13.23 39.06
N VAL A 844 -29.61 -12.93 38.08
CA VAL A 844 -29.66 -13.62 36.79
C VAL A 844 -28.88 -12.89 35.70
N TYR A 845 -28.96 -11.55 35.69
CA TYR A 845 -28.39 -10.70 34.66
C TYR A 845 -27.08 -10.01 35.09
N GLY A 846 -26.64 -10.24 36.34
CA GLY A 846 -25.38 -9.67 36.88
C GLY A 846 -25.41 -8.14 36.91
N ALA A 847 -24.30 -7.49 36.52
CA ALA A 847 -24.20 -6.04 36.46
C ALA A 847 -24.77 -5.41 35.16
N ARG A 848 -25.46 -6.18 34.29
CA ARG A 848 -26.02 -5.64 33.03
C ARG A 848 -27.11 -4.56 33.26
N PRO A 849 -28.00 -4.63 34.28
CA PRO A 849 -28.98 -3.58 34.56
C PRO A 849 -28.34 -2.29 35.07
N LEU A 850 -27.15 -2.37 35.69
CA LEU A 850 -26.45 -1.23 36.33
C LEU A 850 -26.23 -0.06 35.38
N LYS A 851 -25.83 -0.34 34.15
CA LYS A 851 -25.59 0.70 33.16
C LYS A 851 -26.83 1.51 32.81
N ARG A 852 -28.00 0.86 32.81
CA ARG A 852 -29.30 1.53 32.58
C ARG A 852 -29.71 2.33 33.78
N LEU A 853 -29.44 1.82 34.98
CA LEU A 853 -29.73 2.51 36.22
C LEU A 853 -28.89 3.79 36.34
N VAL A 854 -27.58 3.69 36.14
CA VAL A 854 -26.68 4.86 36.11
C VAL A 854 -27.13 5.86 35.05
N GLN A 855 -27.52 5.42 33.86
CA GLN A 855 -28.06 6.32 32.83
C GLN A 855 -29.30 7.08 33.38
N ARG A 856 -30.26 6.40 33.96
CA ARG A 856 -31.53 6.99 34.43
C ARG A 856 -31.32 7.87 35.66
N GLU A 857 -30.61 7.37 36.67
CA GLU A 857 -30.57 8.05 37.99
C GLU A 857 -29.43 9.10 38.07
N VAL A 858 -28.39 8.98 37.22
CA VAL A 858 -27.29 9.93 37.24
C VAL A 858 -27.29 10.80 35.97
N VAL A 859 -27.16 10.16 34.80
CA VAL A 859 -26.92 10.93 33.54
C VAL A 859 -28.15 11.74 33.15
N ASP A 860 -29.35 11.14 33.19
CA ASP A 860 -30.59 11.81 32.78
C ASP A 860 -30.98 12.91 33.78
N ARG A 861 -30.71 12.74 35.09
CA ARG A 861 -30.93 13.78 36.09
C ARG A 861 -29.99 14.96 35.87
N VAL A 862 -28.68 14.72 35.68
CA VAL A 862 -27.73 15.78 35.40
C VAL A 862 -28.08 16.49 34.09
N ALA A 863 -28.46 15.75 33.05
CA ALA A 863 -28.84 16.29 31.74
C ALA A 863 -30.07 17.22 31.88
N ASN A 864 -31.08 16.84 32.69
CA ASN A 864 -32.26 17.65 32.93
C ASN A 864 -31.88 18.97 33.64
N GLU A 865 -30.97 18.95 34.59
CA GLU A 865 -30.50 20.15 35.26
C GLU A 865 -29.73 21.09 34.32
N ILE A 866 -28.89 20.52 33.42
CA ILE A 866 -28.17 21.29 32.36
C ILE A 866 -29.19 21.91 31.39
N VAL A 867 -30.18 21.14 30.91
CA VAL A 867 -31.22 21.64 29.97
C VAL A 867 -32.11 22.70 30.64
N ALA A 868 -32.39 22.55 31.92
CA ALA A 868 -33.13 23.56 32.69
C ALA A 868 -32.32 24.83 32.97
N GLY A 869 -31.06 24.91 32.57
CA GLY A 869 -30.17 26.06 32.77
C GLY A 869 -29.77 26.27 34.25
N ARG A 870 -29.92 25.27 35.09
CA ARG A 870 -29.54 25.32 36.51
C ARG A 870 -28.07 24.92 36.73
N VAL A 871 -27.45 24.19 35.81
CA VAL A 871 -26.04 23.85 35.82
C VAL A 871 -25.32 24.71 34.79
N MET A 872 -24.36 25.48 35.21
CA MET A 872 -23.50 26.38 34.39
C MET A 872 -22.10 25.78 34.26
N GLU A 873 -21.30 26.37 33.40
CA GLU A 873 -19.87 26.05 33.30
C GLU A 873 -19.17 26.38 34.63
N GLY A 874 -18.43 25.44 35.20
CA GLY A 874 -17.79 25.54 36.51
C GLY A 874 -18.69 25.12 37.69
N SER A 875 -19.90 24.60 37.42
CA SER A 875 -20.80 24.11 38.50
C SER A 875 -20.32 22.75 39.03
N LYS A 876 -20.60 22.54 40.32
CA LYS A 876 -20.44 21.25 41.00
C LYS A 876 -21.81 20.60 41.20
N VAL A 877 -21.98 19.40 40.72
CA VAL A 877 -23.19 18.57 40.83
C VAL A 877 -22.95 17.43 41.79
N THR A 878 -23.70 17.35 42.87
CA THR A 878 -23.60 16.28 43.87
C THR A 878 -24.85 15.40 43.81
N ILE A 879 -24.65 14.07 43.63
CA ILE A 879 -25.69 13.08 43.71
C ILE A 879 -25.58 12.33 45.02
N ASP A 880 -26.72 12.24 45.70
CA ASP A 880 -26.91 11.56 46.99
C ASP A 880 -28.09 10.63 46.94
N SER A 881 -28.19 9.65 47.82
CA SER A 881 -29.34 8.75 47.95
C SER A 881 -29.76 8.63 49.40
N ASP A 882 -31.07 8.75 49.68
CA ASP A 882 -31.71 8.55 50.99
C ASP A 882 -32.82 7.51 50.84
N ILE A 883 -33.05 6.73 51.91
CA ILE A 883 -34.07 5.69 51.98
C ILE A 883 -35.48 6.26 51.75
N VAL A 884 -35.72 7.53 52.09
CA VAL A 884 -37.07 8.16 52.01
C VAL A 884 -37.29 8.88 50.67
N ASP A 885 -36.26 9.61 50.17
CA ASP A 885 -36.39 10.48 49.02
C ASP A 885 -35.75 9.91 47.75
N GLY A 886 -35.12 8.72 47.84
CA GLY A 886 -34.41 8.08 46.71
C GLY A 886 -33.16 8.88 46.26
N TYR A 887 -32.88 8.90 44.95
CA TYR A 887 -31.70 9.63 44.39
C TYR A 887 -32.03 11.12 44.26
N THR A 888 -31.21 11.98 44.89
CA THR A 888 -31.29 13.42 44.85
C THR A 888 -30.11 14.07 44.13
N CYS A 889 -30.38 15.16 43.43
CA CYS A 889 -29.37 15.92 42.71
C CYS A 889 -29.25 17.34 43.25
N LYS A 890 -28.10 17.73 43.77
CA LYS A 890 -27.83 19.10 44.30
C LYS A 890 -26.84 19.80 43.36
N VAL A 891 -27.12 21.05 43.01
CA VAL A 891 -26.29 21.86 42.11
C VAL A 891 -25.71 23.06 42.86
N GLU A 892 -24.40 23.20 42.86
CA GLU A 892 -23.68 24.34 43.37
C GLU A 892 -23.04 25.08 42.21
N ASN A 893 -23.48 26.32 41.96
CA ASN A 893 -22.95 27.15 40.90
C ASN A 893 -21.74 27.97 41.39
N PRO A 894 -20.71 28.25 40.56
CA PRO A 894 -19.61 29.10 40.94
C PRO A 894 -20.13 30.50 41.34
N GLN A 895 -19.71 31.01 42.49
CA GLN A 895 -20.01 32.37 42.91
C GLN A 895 -19.54 33.36 41.83
N ALA A 896 -20.43 34.20 41.31
CA ALA A 896 -20.05 35.31 40.48
C ALA A 896 -19.03 36.15 41.28
N ALA A 897 -17.88 36.48 40.71
CA ALA A 897 -16.90 37.38 41.29
C ALA A 897 -17.65 38.65 41.71
N ALA A 898 -17.64 38.95 43.02
CA ALA A 898 -18.32 40.10 43.56
C ALA A 898 -17.73 41.34 42.88
N ASP A 899 -18.55 42.05 42.12
CA ASP A 899 -18.24 43.41 41.71
C ASP A 899 -17.98 44.24 42.97
N GLU A 900 -16.86 44.93 43.04
CA GLU A 900 -16.46 45.82 44.09
C GLU A 900 -17.31 47.12 44.16
N HIS A 901 -18.63 47.00 44.13
CA HIS A 901 -19.53 48.07 44.61
C HIS A 901 -20.82 47.44 45.19
N GLY A 902 -20.73 47.31 46.50
CA GLY A 902 -21.74 47.04 47.48
C GLY A 902 -23.21 46.85 47.06
N GLN A 903 -23.66 45.60 47.08
CA GLN A 903 -24.83 45.17 47.83
C GLN A 903 -24.81 43.65 47.87
N ALA A 904 -24.63 43.08 49.04
CA ALA A 904 -24.68 41.70 49.34
C ALA A 904 -26.10 41.16 48.98
N ALA A 905 -26.18 40.29 47.99
CA ALA A 905 -27.22 39.31 47.85
C ALA A 905 -26.56 37.94 48.02
N ALA A 906 -26.41 37.55 49.28
CA ALA A 906 -26.16 36.17 49.66
C ALA A 906 -27.36 35.33 49.24
N GLY A 907 -27.15 34.45 48.33
CA GLY A 907 -28.11 33.43 47.93
C GLY A 907 -27.35 32.17 47.55
N GLU A 908 -26.90 31.38 48.54
CA GLU A 908 -26.72 29.95 48.34
C GLU A 908 -28.13 29.40 48.02
N GLN A 909 -28.41 29.22 46.72
CA GLN A 909 -29.61 28.48 46.28
C GLN A 909 -29.23 27.02 46.14
N THR A 910 -29.40 26.31 47.26
CA THR A 910 -29.50 24.83 47.24
C THR A 910 -30.91 24.48 46.76
N TYR A 911 -31.01 23.89 45.58
CA TYR A 911 -32.28 23.35 45.10
C TYR A 911 -32.30 21.84 45.38
N GLU A 912 -33.20 21.42 46.28
CA GLU A 912 -33.54 20.00 46.42
C GLU A 912 -34.69 19.68 45.47
N VAL A 913 -34.48 18.69 44.60
CA VAL A 913 -35.51 18.17 43.71
C VAL A 913 -36.08 16.90 44.36
N PRO A 914 -37.36 16.87 44.75
CA PRO A 914 -37.99 15.65 45.26
C PRO A 914 -38.09 14.59 44.13
N ALA A 915 -37.98 13.32 44.50
CA ALA A 915 -38.22 12.20 43.63
C ALA A 915 -39.69 12.14 43.21
N GLU A 916 -40.00 12.22 41.91
CA GLU A 916 -41.23 11.69 41.34
C GLU A 916 -41.02 10.29 40.75
#